data_19fc40ce66ba43472b9dcae8503cb608
#
_entry.id   19fc40ce66ba43472b9dcae8503cb608
#
_cell.length_a   1.000
_cell.length_b   1.000
_cell.length_c   1.000
_cell.angle_alpha   90.00
_cell.angle_beta   90.00
_cell.angle_gamma   90.00
#
_symmetry.space_group_name_H-M   'P 1'
#
loop_
_entity.id
_entity.type
_entity.pdbx_description
1 polymer ?
#
loop_
_entity_poly.entity_id
_entity_poly.type
_entity_poly.pdbx_seq_one_letter_code
_entity_poly.pdbx_strand_id
1 'polypeptide(L)'
;MEMEKTFNPQAVESEIYRDWESSGAFEAHRVEGKKPFTIVMPPPNITGQLHMGHALDCTLQDLAVRYHRMKGDPTLWLPGTDHAAIATEVKIVDAMRKEGLTKESLGRKGFLDRAWKWKEEYGGRIVTQQRRMGISCDWSRERFTMDEGCSKAVREVFVRLYEKGLIYRGNRLVNWCPCCESAISDAEVEYQEKEGNFWHLLYPVKETGEMLELATTRPETMLGDTAVAINAADPRYAHLHGCHVLLPLANREIPIICDEHADMEKGTGVVKITPAHDPNDNEVGQRHDLPVVRVFTYDGHMTGAEDAAKDADGQAIDCGKYAGMTTLEARKAIVADLQELGLLKSIEPLTHEVGTCYRCHTVIEPMVSRQWFVKMKPLAEPAIACVKSGETKFVPERFTKQYMNWMENIRDWCISRQLWWGHRIPVWYCDDCGAMTVSREDPTCCCKCGSAHIKQDEDVLDTWFSSALWPFSTLGWPDNTEDLKYFYPTNLLVTGYDIITFWVSRMITMGLEEMQVPPFQTVLIHGLVRDELGRKMSKSLGNGVDPLEVIDQYGADALRFSLVMGVSAGNDTRYIPARVESARNFANKIWNASRFVLMNVTEKAPLDTEHLTAADQWILSRFQDATRAISSNMEEGEFGLAADRIYDFAWSEFCDWYIELAKSRLNGDDPVAKKAVQGVLLYVLEGLLKLLHPFMPFLTEQVYKFLPGSEGFLMLKSWPEVKPELDFPDEEAKMEGVMEVIRTIRNLRAEMNVAAGKRTHLMLLPADGWAGTLAHAGQYFQRLAGASETAIIESSAAVTEKTVSAVTKACTLYIPLGDLVDFEKEIARLSKELDNLHKEIARAEGKLNNPGFVSKAPAVLVEQEKGKLALNQQKAEQVEKRIAELKESM
;
A
#
# COMPACT_ATOMS: atom_id res chain seq x y z
N MET A 1 -38.84 -12.57 6.35
CA MET A 1 -38.50 -11.25 5.79
C MET A 1 -38.10 -11.44 4.32
N GLU A 2 -38.59 -10.65 3.41
CA GLU A 2 -38.30 -10.84 1.97
C GLU A 2 -37.08 -9.99 1.60
N MET A 3 -36.10 -10.55 0.88
CA MET A 3 -34.94 -9.81 0.39
C MET A 3 -35.34 -8.83 -0.71
N GLU A 4 -34.82 -7.60 -0.64
CA GLU A 4 -35.00 -6.59 -1.69
C GLU A 4 -34.36 -7.03 -3.02
N LYS A 5 -34.76 -6.39 -4.13
CA LYS A 5 -34.27 -6.74 -5.48
C LYS A 5 -32.77 -6.44 -5.67
N THR A 6 -32.24 -5.44 -4.97
CA THR A 6 -30.84 -4.99 -5.05
C THR A 6 -30.28 -4.81 -3.64
N PHE A 7 -29.02 -5.07 -3.47
CA PHE A 7 -28.33 -4.77 -2.21
C PHE A 7 -28.15 -3.26 -2.06
N ASN A 8 -28.56 -2.73 -0.90
CA ASN A 8 -28.38 -1.33 -0.53
C ASN A 8 -27.45 -1.23 0.70
N PRO A 9 -26.15 -1.03 0.52
CA PRO A 9 -25.18 -0.99 1.62
C PRO A 9 -25.47 0.14 2.60
N GLN A 10 -25.88 1.32 2.13
CA GLN A 10 -26.13 2.49 2.98
C GLN A 10 -27.29 2.27 3.97
N ALA A 11 -28.20 1.37 3.67
CA ALA A 11 -29.32 1.06 4.54
C ALA A 11 -28.95 0.11 5.70
N VAL A 12 -27.86 -0.67 5.54
CA VAL A 12 -27.56 -1.79 6.48
C VAL A 12 -26.21 -1.69 7.19
N GLU A 13 -25.20 -1.07 6.57
CA GLU A 13 -23.83 -1.07 7.08
C GLU A 13 -23.72 -0.50 8.50
N SER A 14 -24.33 0.65 8.76
CA SER A 14 -24.25 1.31 10.07
C SER A 14 -24.96 0.52 11.18
N GLU A 15 -26.05 -0.17 10.85
CA GLU A 15 -26.79 -1.00 11.80
C GLU A 15 -25.98 -2.28 12.13
N ILE A 16 -25.50 -2.97 11.09
CA ILE A 16 -24.71 -4.20 11.25
C ILE A 16 -23.45 -3.91 12.09
N TYR A 17 -22.75 -2.80 11.80
CA TYR A 17 -21.53 -2.45 12.53
C TYR A 17 -21.81 -2.18 14.01
N ARG A 18 -22.85 -1.42 14.29
CA ARG A 18 -23.29 -1.14 15.67
C ARG A 18 -23.67 -2.43 16.42
N ASP A 19 -24.35 -3.36 15.75
CA ASP A 19 -24.74 -4.64 16.33
C ASP A 19 -23.50 -5.48 16.69
N TRP A 20 -22.50 -5.55 15.82
CA TRP A 20 -21.23 -6.23 16.10
C TRP A 20 -20.49 -5.60 17.29
N GLU A 21 -20.30 -4.27 17.27
CA GLU A 21 -19.56 -3.55 18.32
C GLU A 21 -20.28 -3.68 19.67
N SER A 22 -21.58 -3.45 19.71
CA SER A 22 -22.36 -3.50 20.96
C SER A 22 -22.48 -4.91 21.56
N SER A 23 -22.32 -5.94 20.74
CA SER A 23 -22.32 -7.34 21.21
C SER A 23 -20.99 -7.80 21.80
N GLY A 24 -19.92 -7.01 21.68
CA GLY A 24 -18.55 -7.41 22.03
C GLY A 24 -17.91 -8.40 21.04
N ALA A 25 -18.45 -8.54 19.81
CA ALA A 25 -17.95 -9.48 18.82
C ALA A 25 -16.50 -9.22 18.37
N PHE A 26 -15.98 -8.01 18.61
CA PHE A 26 -14.61 -7.62 18.31
C PHE A 26 -13.64 -7.81 19.47
N GLU A 27 -14.15 -7.99 20.69
CA GLU A 27 -13.34 -8.06 21.91
C GLU A 27 -12.50 -9.34 21.94
N ALA A 28 -11.23 -9.18 22.27
CA ALA A 28 -10.32 -10.29 22.43
C ALA A 28 -10.41 -10.87 23.87
N HIS A 29 -10.55 -12.17 23.97
CA HIS A 29 -10.59 -12.87 25.22
C HIS A 29 -9.41 -13.86 25.34
N ARG A 30 -8.82 -13.91 26.52
CA ARG A 30 -7.78 -14.92 26.82
C ARG A 30 -8.45 -16.27 27.03
N VAL A 31 -8.00 -17.27 26.30
CA VAL A 31 -8.51 -18.64 26.39
C VAL A 31 -7.37 -19.57 26.81
N GLU A 32 -7.53 -20.19 27.97
CA GLU A 32 -6.50 -21.11 28.50
C GLU A 32 -6.23 -22.27 27.52
N GLY A 33 -4.94 -22.54 27.30
CA GLY A 33 -4.50 -23.60 26.39
C GLY A 33 -4.56 -23.28 24.90
N LYS A 34 -5.12 -22.13 24.49
CA LYS A 34 -5.09 -21.68 23.09
C LYS A 34 -4.02 -20.60 22.89
N LYS A 35 -3.35 -20.66 21.75
CA LYS A 35 -2.45 -19.59 21.30
C LYS A 35 -3.26 -18.46 20.67
N PRO A 36 -2.98 -17.19 20.98
CA PRO A 36 -3.66 -16.07 20.36
C PRO A 36 -3.14 -15.81 18.95
N PHE A 37 -3.97 -15.12 18.16
CA PHE A 37 -3.54 -14.39 16.97
C PHE A 37 -3.64 -12.90 17.26
N THR A 38 -2.52 -12.20 17.18
CA THR A 38 -2.42 -10.79 17.55
C THR A 38 -1.89 -9.95 16.40
N ILE A 39 -2.57 -8.86 16.11
CA ILE A 39 -2.11 -7.77 15.24
C ILE A 39 -2.14 -6.46 16.05
N VAL A 40 -1.07 -5.67 15.97
CA VAL A 40 -1.08 -4.27 16.39
C VAL A 40 -1.25 -3.40 15.15
N MET A 41 -2.27 -2.54 15.16
CA MET A 41 -2.54 -1.65 14.04
C MET A 41 -1.41 -0.61 13.91
N PRO A 42 -0.87 -0.35 12.71
CA PRO A 42 -0.08 0.84 12.47
C PRO A 42 -0.90 2.07 12.86
N PRO A 43 -0.51 2.80 13.92
CA PRO A 43 -1.37 3.86 14.44
C PRO A 43 -1.39 5.04 13.49
N PRO A 44 -2.53 5.42 12.89
CA PRO A 44 -2.59 6.55 12.00
C PRO A 44 -2.22 7.86 12.71
N ASN A 45 -1.48 8.71 12.00
CA ASN A 45 -1.10 10.04 12.46
C ASN A 45 -2.32 10.96 12.55
N ILE A 46 -2.49 11.70 13.67
CA ILE A 46 -3.59 12.65 13.85
C ILE A 46 -3.41 13.96 13.05
N THR A 47 -2.81 13.87 11.87
CA THR A 47 -2.54 15.01 10.97
C THR A 47 -3.68 15.36 10.04
N GLY A 48 -4.73 14.55 10.03
CA GLY A 48 -5.90 14.72 9.15
C GLY A 48 -6.68 13.43 8.98
N GLN A 49 -7.54 13.41 7.97
CA GLN A 49 -8.35 12.22 7.64
C GLN A 49 -7.53 11.14 6.93
N LEU A 50 -8.01 9.90 7.03
CA LEU A 50 -7.44 8.74 6.33
C LEU A 50 -7.57 8.90 4.81
N HIS A 51 -6.70 8.21 4.08
CA HIS A 51 -6.69 8.13 2.62
C HIS A 51 -6.68 6.66 2.16
N MET A 52 -6.71 6.42 0.85
CA MET A 52 -6.79 5.07 0.27
C MET A 52 -5.68 4.12 0.72
N GLY A 53 -4.46 4.62 1.01
CA GLY A 53 -3.39 3.79 1.56
C GLY A 53 -3.75 3.21 2.93
N HIS A 54 -4.35 4.01 3.81
CA HIS A 54 -4.85 3.51 5.09
C HIS A 54 -6.03 2.54 4.92
N ALA A 55 -6.90 2.78 3.92
CA ALA A 55 -8.01 1.86 3.64
C ALA A 55 -7.49 0.47 3.19
N LEU A 56 -6.43 0.42 2.36
CA LEU A 56 -5.76 -0.81 2.00
C LEU A 56 -5.14 -1.49 3.22
N ASP A 57 -4.31 -0.78 3.97
CA ASP A 57 -3.61 -1.29 5.16
C ASP A 57 -4.60 -1.89 6.19
N CYS A 58 -5.63 -1.14 6.56
CA CYS A 58 -6.67 -1.63 7.48
C CYS A 58 -7.45 -2.81 6.88
N THR A 59 -7.73 -2.82 5.58
CA THR A 59 -8.44 -3.94 4.94
C THR A 59 -7.63 -5.22 5.02
N LEU A 60 -6.34 -5.19 4.70
CA LEU A 60 -5.48 -6.38 4.77
C LEU A 60 -5.39 -6.96 6.19
N GLN A 61 -5.29 -6.10 7.20
CA GLN A 61 -5.31 -6.52 8.60
C GLN A 61 -6.65 -7.16 8.97
N ASP A 62 -7.77 -6.54 8.57
CA ASP A 62 -9.11 -7.04 8.90
C ASP A 62 -9.39 -8.40 8.24
N LEU A 63 -8.85 -8.65 7.03
CA LEU A 63 -8.93 -9.96 6.38
C LEU A 63 -8.30 -11.04 7.26
N ALA A 64 -7.08 -10.82 7.74
CA ALA A 64 -6.39 -11.77 8.61
C ALA A 64 -7.13 -11.95 9.94
N VAL A 65 -7.57 -10.86 10.56
CA VAL A 65 -8.29 -10.88 11.84
C VAL A 65 -9.60 -11.65 11.75
N ARG A 66 -10.44 -11.39 10.73
CA ARG A 66 -11.70 -12.10 10.52
C ARG A 66 -11.48 -13.57 10.22
N TYR A 67 -10.49 -13.89 9.40
CA TYR A 67 -10.10 -15.26 9.11
C TYR A 67 -9.74 -16.05 10.38
N HIS A 68 -8.80 -15.53 11.19
CA HIS A 68 -8.38 -16.18 12.44
C HIS A 68 -9.50 -16.26 13.48
N ARG A 69 -10.34 -15.22 13.57
CA ARG A 69 -11.55 -15.27 14.43
C ARG A 69 -12.48 -16.40 14.00
N MET A 70 -12.73 -16.56 12.71
CA MET A 70 -13.56 -17.67 12.20
C MET A 70 -12.87 -19.03 12.33
N LYS A 71 -11.54 -19.11 12.40
CA LYS A 71 -10.82 -20.35 12.78
C LYS A 71 -10.98 -20.70 14.26
N GLY A 72 -11.48 -19.77 15.07
CA GLY A 72 -11.66 -19.95 16.52
C GLY A 72 -10.40 -19.68 17.33
N ASP A 73 -9.44 -18.94 16.77
CA ASP A 73 -8.28 -18.43 17.48
C ASP A 73 -8.71 -17.25 18.37
N PRO A 74 -8.18 -17.15 19.62
CA PRO A 74 -8.32 -15.92 20.41
C PRO A 74 -7.63 -14.77 19.70
N THR A 75 -8.41 -13.89 19.07
CA THR A 75 -7.88 -12.91 18.12
C THR A 75 -7.93 -11.50 18.72
N LEU A 76 -6.76 -10.86 18.81
CA LEU A 76 -6.64 -9.45 19.18
C LEU A 76 -6.16 -8.62 17.99
N TRP A 77 -6.95 -7.64 17.58
CA TRP A 77 -6.51 -6.55 16.74
C TRP A 77 -6.57 -5.26 17.55
N LEU A 78 -5.39 -4.77 17.97
CA LEU A 78 -5.26 -3.62 18.86
C LEU A 78 -5.21 -2.32 18.04
N PRO A 79 -6.22 -1.43 18.18
CA PRO A 79 -6.27 -0.16 17.49
C PRO A 79 -5.55 0.96 18.25
N GLY A 80 -5.23 2.03 17.54
CA GLY A 80 -4.75 3.25 18.16
C GLY A 80 -4.38 4.33 17.16
N THR A 81 -3.90 5.48 17.68
CA THR A 81 -3.47 6.63 16.89
C THR A 81 -2.12 7.14 17.37
N ASP A 82 -1.36 7.76 16.46
CA ASP A 82 -0.04 8.34 16.74
C ASP A 82 -0.14 9.87 16.84
N HIS A 83 0.54 10.44 17.85
CA HIS A 83 0.65 11.88 18.05
C HIS A 83 1.45 12.58 16.95
N ALA A 84 2.35 11.88 16.27
CA ALA A 84 3.10 12.33 15.10
C ALA A 84 3.73 13.71 15.28
N ALA A 85 4.63 13.85 16.24
CA ALA A 85 5.18 15.09 16.78
C ALA A 85 5.34 16.24 15.76
N ILE A 86 6.32 16.14 14.84
CA ILE A 86 6.59 17.18 13.82
C ILE A 86 5.36 17.42 12.93
N ALA A 87 4.75 16.34 12.44
CA ALA A 87 3.70 16.43 11.45
C ALA A 87 2.43 17.12 11.99
N THR A 88 2.09 16.86 13.24
CA THR A 88 0.95 17.46 13.92
C THR A 88 1.25 18.91 14.31
N GLU A 89 2.44 19.17 14.85
CA GLU A 89 2.85 20.54 15.22
C GLU A 89 2.80 21.49 14.02
N VAL A 90 3.35 21.08 12.86
CA VAL A 90 3.29 21.88 11.62
C VAL A 90 1.84 22.20 11.23
N LYS A 91 0.91 21.21 11.32
CA LYS A 91 -0.50 21.44 11.00
C LYS A 91 -1.18 22.42 11.95
N ILE A 92 -0.87 22.33 13.24
CA ILE A 92 -1.38 23.26 14.25
C ILE A 92 -0.82 24.67 14.00
N VAL A 93 0.47 24.80 13.73
CA VAL A 93 1.12 26.10 13.44
C VAL A 93 0.52 26.71 12.16
N ASP A 94 0.29 25.92 11.12
CA ASP A 94 -0.36 26.41 9.89
C ASP A 94 -1.79 26.90 10.15
N ALA A 95 -2.54 26.20 11.01
CA ALA A 95 -3.86 26.64 11.41
C ALA A 95 -3.81 27.96 12.22
N MET A 96 -2.85 28.05 13.16
CA MET A 96 -2.61 29.25 13.95
C MET A 96 -2.24 30.46 13.10
N ARG A 97 -1.35 30.26 12.09
CA ARG A 97 -0.93 31.32 11.16
C ARG A 97 -2.12 31.92 10.42
N LYS A 98 -3.12 31.12 10.03
CA LYS A 98 -4.35 31.59 9.39
C LYS A 98 -5.21 32.44 10.34
N GLU A 99 -5.07 32.25 11.64
CA GLU A 99 -5.74 33.01 12.70
C GLU A 99 -4.91 34.22 13.18
N GLY A 100 -3.70 34.43 12.63
CA GLY A 100 -2.77 35.48 13.04
C GLY A 100 -2.08 35.24 14.40
N LEU A 101 -2.03 33.96 14.85
CA LEU A 101 -1.40 33.54 16.10
C LEU A 101 -0.03 32.91 15.83
N THR A 102 0.90 33.07 16.82
CA THR A 102 2.20 32.40 16.84
C THR A 102 2.35 31.56 18.10
N LYS A 103 3.35 30.66 18.12
CA LYS A 103 3.66 29.83 19.30
C LYS A 103 3.97 30.69 20.51
N GLU A 104 4.78 31.74 20.29
CA GLU A 104 5.24 32.68 21.33
C GLU A 104 4.05 33.44 21.92
N SER A 105 3.07 33.84 21.08
CA SER A 105 1.87 34.53 21.54
C SER A 105 0.99 33.71 22.48
N LEU A 106 0.96 32.36 22.32
CA LEU A 106 0.20 31.43 23.16
C LEU A 106 1.00 30.91 24.35
N GLY A 107 2.34 30.91 24.23
CA GLY A 107 3.20 30.17 25.13
C GLY A 107 3.00 28.66 25.06
N ARG A 108 3.93 27.87 25.65
CA ARG A 108 3.91 26.40 25.56
C ARG A 108 2.60 25.78 26.08
N LYS A 109 2.07 26.28 27.18
CA LYS A 109 0.82 25.76 27.75
C LYS A 109 -0.36 25.96 26.81
N GLY A 110 -0.57 27.17 26.29
CA GLY A 110 -1.67 27.48 25.38
C GLY A 110 -1.56 26.68 24.08
N PHE A 111 -0.34 26.48 23.57
CA PHE A 111 -0.09 25.63 22.41
C PHE A 111 -0.47 24.17 22.69
N LEU A 112 -0.06 23.60 23.81
CA LEU A 112 -0.38 22.22 24.19
C LEU A 112 -1.89 22.01 24.40
N ASP A 113 -2.58 22.96 25.04
CA ASP A 113 -4.04 22.90 25.17
C ASP A 113 -4.73 22.83 23.79
N ARG A 114 -4.21 23.54 22.81
CA ARG A 114 -4.67 23.49 21.43
C ARG A 114 -4.34 22.16 20.74
N ALA A 115 -3.15 21.63 20.99
CA ALA A 115 -2.73 20.35 20.42
C ALA A 115 -3.59 19.18 20.94
N TRP A 116 -3.96 19.19 22.23
CA TRP A 116 -4.89 18.19 22.78
C TRP A 116 -6.29 18.29 22.18
N LYS A 117 -6.83 19.48 21.93
CA LYS A 117 -8.11 19.66 21.20
C LYS A 117 -8.02 19.15 19.77
N TRP A 118 -6.89 19.40 19.09
CA TRP A 118 -6.63 18.85 17.79
C TRP A 118 -6.67 17.31 17.79
N LYS A 119 -6.04 16.68 18.79
CA LYS A 119 -6.07 15.22 18.98
C LYS A 119 -7.50 14.69 19.13
N GLU A 120 -8.33 15.35 19.92
CA GLU A 120 -9.73 14.94 20.13
C GLU A 120 -10.53 15.00 18.83
N GLU A 121 -10.38 16.07 18.06
CA GLU A 121 -11.09 16.26 16.79
C GLU A 121 -10.67 15.24 15.73
N TYR A 122 -9.36 15.18 15.42
CA TYR A 122 -8.87 14.36 14.33
C TYR A 122 -8.76 12.88 14.69
N GLY A 123 -8.44 12.53 15.92
CA GLY A 123 -8.48 11.16 16.42
C GLY A 123 -9.88 10.57 16.32
N GLY A 124 -10.90 11.29 16.79
CA GLY A 124 -12.31 10.87 16.68
C GLY A 124 -12.77 10.70 15.23
N ARG A 125 -12.29 11.55 14.32
CA ARG A 125 -12.59 11.45 12.87
C ARG A 125 -11.98 10.20 12.25
N ILE A 126 -10.71 9.89 12.56
CA ILE A 126 -10.01 8.67 12.11
C ILE A 126 -10.79 7.43 12.55
N VAL A 127 -11.15 7.33 13.82
CA VAL A 127 -11.91 6.21 14.36
C VAL A 127 -13.27 6.06 13.66
N THR A 128 -13.96 7.16 13.39
CA THR A 128 -15.20 7.14 12.61
C THR A 128 -15.00 6.60 11.20
N GLN A 129 -13.92 7.00 10.51
CA GLN A 129 -13.60 6.48 9.18
C GLN A 129 -13.32 4.97 9.22
N GLN A 130 -12.56 4.50 10.21
CA GLN A 130 -12.28 3.08 10.40
C GLN A 130 -13.55 2.26 10.63
N ARG A 131 -14.47 2.73 11.48
CA ARG A 131 -15.79 2.09 11.69
C ARG A 131 -16.59 2.00 10.39
N ARG A 132 -16.61 3.08 9.61
CA ARG A 132 -17.31 3.10 8.32
C ARG A 132 -16.71 2.12 7.29
N MET A 133 -15.41 1.83 7.36
CA MET A 133 -14.76 0.80 6.57
C MET A 133 -15.05 -0.64 7.03
N GLY A 134 -15.75 -0.81 8.15
CA GLY A 134 -16.06 -2.13 8.69
C GLY A 134 -14.91 -2.80 9.45
N ILE A 135 -13.99 -2.02 9.98
CA ILE A 135 -12.80 -2.51 10.70
C ILE A 135 -13.20 -3.17 12.02
N SER A 136 -12.80 -4.43 12.24
CA SER A 136 -13.22 -5.26 13.37
C SER A 136 -12.18 -5.36 14.50
N CYS A 137 -11.53 -4.23 14.83
CA CYS A 137 -10.57 -4.18 15.92
C CYS A 137 -11.24 -4.08 17.31
N ASP A 138 -10.51 -4.40 18.34
CA ASP A 138 -10.97 -4.33 19.73
C ASP A 138 -10.93 -2.89 20.26
N TRP A 139 -12.02 -2.16 20.04
CA TRP A 139 -12.15 -0.75 20.46
C TRP A 139 -12.06 -0.54 21.96
N SER A 140 -12.28 -1.56 22.78
CA SER A 140 -12.13 -1.46 24.24
C SER A 140 -10.66 -1.29 24.66
N ARG A 141 -9.73 -1.62 23.75
CA ARG A 141 -8.28 -1.50 23.92
C ARG A 141 -7.66 -0.41 23.04
N GLU A 142 -8.46 0.57 22.59
CA GLU A 142 -7.92 1.70 21.81
C GLU A 142 -6.83 2.44 22.59
N ARG A 143 -5.71 2.74 21.94
CA ARG A 143 -4.55 3.39 22.53
C ARG A 143 -4.15 4.65 21.76
N PHE A 144 -3.44 5.50 22.45
CA PHE A 144 -2.81 6.69 21.89
C PHE A 144 -1.35 6.73 22.32
N THR A 145 -0.42 7.02 21.41
CA THR A 145 1.02 6.98 21.71
C THR A 145 1.45 7.90 22.85
N MET A 146 0.66 8.90 23.21
CA MET A 146 0.88 9.79 24.36
C MET A 146 -0.12 9.56 25.50
N ASP A 147 -0.83 8.44 25.56
CA ASP A 147 -1.61 8.09 26.74
C ASP A 147 -0.69 7.80 27.94
N GLU A 148 -1.26 7.72 29.13
CA GLU A 148 -0.52 7.55 30.38
C GLU A 148 0.39 6.30 30.36
N GLY A 149 -0.14 5.15 29.91
CA GLY A 149 0.61 3.88 29.85
C GLY A 149 1.72 3.91 28.83
N CYS A 150 1.47 4.41 27.61
CA CYS A 150 2.51 4.56 26.60
C CYS A 150 3.58 5.59 27.02
N SER A 151 3.18 6.68 27.68
CA SER A 151 4.11 7.68 28.21
C SER A 151 4.99 7.11 29.34
N LYS A 152 4.44 6.25 30.20
CA LYS A 152 5.22 5.50 31.21
C LYS A 152 6.25 4.61 30.55
N ALA A 153 5.88 3.89 29.52
CA ALA A 153 6.78 3.03 28.76
C ALA A 153 7.92 3.83 28.09
N VAL A 154 7.63 4.96 27.49
CA VAL A 154 8.64 5.85 26.88
C VAL A 154 9.66 6.32 27.90
N ARG A 155 9.22 6.77 29.07
CA ARG A 155 10.13 7.19 30.15
C ARG A 155 10.98 6.05 30.64
N GLU A 156 10.41 4.87 30.83
CA GLU A 156 11.12 3.67 31.29
C GLU A 156 12.24 3.29 30.29
N VAL A 157 11.94 3.20 28.99
CA VAL A 157 12.92 2.86 27.97
C VAL A 157 14.03 3.90 27.90
N PHE A 158 13.70 5.19 27.93
CA PHE A 158 14.72 6.25 27.91
C PHE A 158 15.69 6.11 29.08
N VAL A 159 15.17 5.92 30.31
CA VAL A 159 16.01 5.80 31.51
C VAL A 159 16.85 4.54 31.46
N ARG A 160 16.27 3.37 31.06
CA ARG A 160 17.03 2.12 30.93
C ARG A 160 18.19 2.21 29.93
N LEU A 161 17.89 2.76 28.74
CA LEU A 161 18.93 2.91 27.71
C LEU A 161 20.00 3.92 28.15
N TYR A 162 19.64 4.97 28.90
CA TYR A 162 20.60 5.89 29.48
C TYR A 162 21.47 5.22 30.55
N GLU A 163 20.90 4.46 31.48
CA GLU A 163 21.60 3.70 32.52
C GLU A 163 22.57 2.67 31.90
N LYS A 164 22.22 2.09 30.73
CA LYS A 164 23.10 1.19 29.96
C LYS A 164 24.17 1.93 29.14
N GLY A 165 24.16 3.26 29.14
CA GLY A 165 25.08 4.09 28.33
C GLY A 165 24.82 4.01 26.82
N LEU A 166 23.61 3.56 26.43
CA LEU A 166 23.15 3.52 25.04
C LEU A 166 22.49 4.86 24.59
N ILE A 167 21.94 5.62 25.52
CA ILE A 167 21.53 7.02 25.27
C ILE A 167 22.60 7.95 25.79
N TYR A 168 22.99 8.92 24.99
CA TYR A 168 23.96 9.96 25.35
C TYR A 168 23.58 11.32 24.73
N ARG A 169 24.07 12.40 25.33
CA ARG A 169 23.98 13.76 24.79
C ARG A 169 25.34 14.17 24.24
N GLY A 170 25.38 14.72 23.02
CA GLY A 170 26.64 15.12 22.40
C GLY A 170 26.47 16.08 21.24
N ASN A 171 27.56 16.79 20.93
CA ASN A 171 27.68 17.62 19.74
C ASN A 171 27.98 16.72 18.56
N ARG A 172 27.03 16.63 17.62
CA ARG A 172 27.15 15.84 16.40
C ARG A 172 26.58 16.61 15.22
N LEU A 173 27.08 16.31 14.05
CA LEU A 173 26.45 16.76 12.83
C LEU A 173 25.07 16.09 12.70
N VAL A 174 24.03 16.92 12.52
CA VAL A 174 22.66 16.47 12.32
C VAL A 174 22.08 17.12 11.08
N ASN A 175 21.07 16.49 10.49
CA ASN A 175 20.24 17.12 9.48
C ASN A 175 19.31 18.12 10.18
N TRP A 176 19.48 19.39 9.87
CA TRP A 176 18.67 20.45 10.48
C TRP A 176 17.69 21.03 9.46
N CYS A 177 16.42 21.15 9.81
CA CYS A 177 15.43 21.84 9.01
C CYS A 177 15.26 23.29 9.52
N PRO A 178 15.70 24.32 8.78
CA PRO A 178 15.58 25.70 9.22
C PRO A 178 14.14 26.22 9.27
N CYS A 179 13.23 25.61 8.53
CA CYS A 179 11.80 25.97 8.55
C CYS A 179 11.04 25.35 9.74
N CYS A 180 11.37 24.11 10.09
CA CYS A 180 10.80 23.44 11.27
C CYS A 180 11.58 23.77 12.55
N GLU A 181 12.73 24.41 12.42
CA GLU A 181 13.68 24.70 13.51
C GLU A 181 13.98 23.50 14.40
N SER A 182 14.19 22.36 13.79
CA SER A 182 14.39 21.07 14.49
C SER A 182 15.34 20.15 13.73
N ALA A 183 16.08 19.35 14.51
CA ALA A 183 16.81 18.22 13.97
C ALA A 183 15.81 17.17 13.39
N ILE A 184 16.21 16.55 12.28
CA ILE A 184 15.52 15.42 11.66
C ILE A 184 16.50 14.25 11.48
N SER A 185 16.00 13.03 11.49
CA SER A 185 16.83 11.83 11.30
C SER A 185 17.19 11.64 9.81
N ASP A 186 18.22 10.84 9.52
CA ASP A 186 18.62 10.52 8.14
C ASP A 186 17.48 9.90 7.32
N ALA A 187 16.62 9.12 7.94
CA ALA A 187 15.46 8.53 7.30
C ALA A 187 14.38 9.57 6.90
N GLU A 188 14.37 10.74 7.54
CA GLU A 188 13.40 11.83 7.29
C GLU A 188 13.87 12.83 6.19
N VAL A 189 15.01 12.55 5.55
CA VAL A 189 15.53 13.35 4.45
C VAL A 189 15.09 12.75 3.13
N GLU A 190 14.41 13.56 2.31
CA GLU A 190 14.04 13.21 0.92
C GLU A 190 15.01 13.90 -0.04
N TYR A 191 15.58 13.14 -0.97
CA TYR A 191 16.47 13.67 -1.97
C TYR A 191 15.71 14.07 -3.23
N GLN A 192 16.00 15.27 -3.73
CA GLN A 192 15.40 15.82 -4.95
C GLN A 192 16.48 16.31 -5.88
N GLU A 193 16.37 15.98 -7.17
CA GLU A 193 17.23 16.58 -8.18
C GLU A 193 16.92 18.06 -8.32
N LYS A 194 17.96 18.92 -8.19
CA LYS A 194 17.87 20.35 -8.38
C LYS A 194 18.99 20.85 -9.28
N GLU A 195 18.64 21.84 -10.09
CA GLU A 195 19.65 22.61 -10.83
C GLU A 195 20.45 23.47 -9.86
N GLY A 196 21.76 23.37 -9.96
CA GLY A 196 22.71 24.14 -9.19
C GLY A 196 23.95 24.47 -10.01
N ASN A 197 25.03 24.83 -9.36
CA ASN A 197 26.29 25.10 -10.01
C ASN A 197 27.45 24.52 -9.21
N PHE A 198 28.55 24.31 -9.88
CA PHE A 198 29.84 24.07 -9.30
C PHE A 198 30.62 25.40 -9.43
N TRP A 199 30.98 25.99 -8.30
CA TRP A 199 31.78 27.19 -8.25
C TRP A 199 33.24 26.82 -8.04
N HIS A 200 34.10 27.21 -9.01
CA HIS A 200 35.55 27.03 -8.95
C HIS A 200 36.18 28.24 -8.28
N LEU A 201 36.76 28.06 -7.11
CA LEU A 201 37.30 29.06 -6.24
C LEU A 201 38.82 28.93 -6.16
N LEU A 202 39.52 30.07 -5.98
CA LEU A 202 40.97 30.12 -5.83
C LEU A 202 41.33 30.54 -4.41
N TYR A 203 42.03 29.62 -3.70
CA TYR A 203 42.55 29.93 -2.37
C TYR A 203 44.04 30.17 -2.42
N PRO A 204 44.54 31.35 -1.97
CA PRO A 204 45.98 31.66 -2.01
C PRO A 204 46.71 30.78 -0.98
N VAL A 205 47.77 30.11 -1.42
CA VAL A 205 48.68 29.35 -0.56
C VAL A 205 49.66 30.34 0.04
N LYS A 206 49.74 30.37 1.37
CA LYS A 206 50.50 31.36 2.12
C LYS A 206 52.01 31.26 1.85
N GLU A 207 52.55 30.03 1.84
CA GLU A 207 53.96 29.78 1.74
C GLU A 207 54.51 29.95 0.33
N THR A 208 53.74 29.60 -0.66
CA THR A 208 54.18 29.60 -2.06
C THR A 208 53.63 30.78 -2.89
N GLY A 209 52.52 31.38 -2.44
CA GLY A 209 51.82 32.45 -3.18
C GLY A 209 51.05 31.93 -4.39
N GLU A 210 51.01 30.63 -4.63
CA GLU A 210 50.21 30.05 -5.70
C GLU A 210 48.72 30.04 -5.36
N MET A 211 47.86 29.97 -6.38
CA MET A 211 46.43 29.84 -6.24
C MET A 211 45.99 28.38 -6.31
N LEU A 212 45.51 27.84 -5.22
CA LEU A 212 44.98 26.49 -5.17
C LEU A 212 43.52 26.50 -5.57
N GLU A 213 43.18 25.78 -6.64
CA GLU A 213 41.84 25.72 -7.17
C GLU A 213 41.03 24.58 -6.48
N LEU A 214 39.84 24.90 -6.05
CA LEU A 214 38.86 23.93 -5.54
C LEU A 214 37.47 24.25 -6.08
N ALA A 215 36.56 23.27 -6.07
CA ALA A 215 35.21 23.46 -6.53
C ALA A 215 34.21 23.08 -5.44
N THR A 216 33.10 23.83 -5.34
CA THR A 216 32.06 23.61 -4.34
C THR A 216 30.67 23.89 -4.89
N THR A 217 29.68 23.15 -4.41
CA THR A 217 28.26 23.43 -4.66
C THR A 217 27.67 24.41 -3.63
N ARG A 218 28.42 24.71 -2.55
CA ARG A 218 27.95 25.51 -1.41
C ARG A 218 28.99 26.59 -0.99
N PRO A 219 29.19 27.63 -1.82
CA PRO A 219 30.16 28.67 -1.49
C PRO A 219 29.81 29.45 -0.21
N GLU A 220 28.54 29.46 0.23
CA GLU A 220 28.13 30.13 1.49
C GLU A 220 28.74 29.49 2.74
N THR A 221 29.15 28.21 2.69
CA THR A 221 29.76 27.54 3.83
C THR A 221 31.26 27.82 3.98
N MET A 222 31.90 28.44 2.99
CA MET A 222 33.35 28.63 2.95
C MET A 222 33.91 29.36 4.17
N LEU A 223 33.15 30.29 4.75
CA LEU A 223 33.57 30.99 5.95
C LEU A 223 33.81 30.06 7.16
N GLY A 224 33.23 28.86 7.11
CA GLY A 224 33.41 27.79 8.11
C GLY A 224 34.52 26.79 7.76
N ASP A 225 35.25 26.95 6.66
CA ASP A 225 36.31 26.00 6.29
C ASP A 225 37.41 25.99 7.33
N THR A 226 37.89 24.81 7.69
CA THR A 226 38.94 24.62 8.70
C THR A 226 40.15 23.92 8.15
N ALA A 227 40.08 23.36 6.93
CA ALA A 227 41.21 22.83 6.19
C ALA A 227 40.88 22.79 4.69
N VAL A 228 41.87 22.52 3.88
CA VAL A 228 41.77 22.08 2.50
C VAL A 228 42.45 20.71 2.39
N ALA A 229 41.77 19.73 1.83
CA ALA A 229 42.28 18.38 1.65
C ALA A 229 42.82 18.16 0.25
N ILE A 230 43.97 17.50 0.15
CA ILE A 230 44.64 16.99 -1.05
C ILE A 230 44.93 15.50 -0.87
N ASN A 231 45.07 14.75 -1.93
CA ASN A 231 45.52 13.37 -1.82
C ASN A 231 47.05 13.30 -1.68
N ALA A 232 47.55 12.54 -0.70
CA ALA A 232 48.99 12.39 -0.46
C ALA A 232 49.74 11.80 -1.69
N ALA A 233 49.05 11.02 -2.52
CA ALA A 233 49.60 10.40 -3.70
C ALA A 233 49.49 11.28 -4.96
N ASP A 234 48.83 12.44 -4.89
CA ASP A 234 48.65 13.33 -6.03
C ASP A 234 49.92 14.14 -6.32
N PRO A 235 50.61 13.86 -7.46
CA PRO A 235 51.85 14.53 -7.80
C PRO A 235 51.69 16.03 -8.07
N ARG A 236 50.48 16.49 -8.39
CA ARG A 236 50.17 17.90 -8.68
C ARG A 236 50.37 18.77 -7.45
N TYR A 237 50.09 18.25 -6.27
CA TYR A 237 50.07 18.97 -5.00
C TYR A 237 51.04 18.46 -3.94
N ALA A 238 51.92 17.52 -4.28
CA ALA A 238 52.91 16.96 -3.34
C ALA A 238 53.81 18.05 -2.68
N HIS A 239 54.08 19.16 -3.35
CA HIS A 239 54.86 20.27 -2.83
C HIS A 239 54.10 21.14 -1.82
N LEU A 240 52.79 20.96 -1.69
CA LEU A 240 51.94 21.72 -0.76
C LEU A 240 51.66 20.99 0.54
N HIS A 241 52.24 19.82 0.75
CA HIS A 241 52.11 19.08 2.01
C HIS A 241 52.63 19.93 3.20
N GLY A 242 51.72 20.17 4.19
CA GLY A 242 52.06 20.94 5.40
C GLY A 242 52.04 22.45 5.20
N CYS A 243 51.66 22.94 4.01
CA CYS A 243 51.40 24.34 3.76
C CYS A 243 50.01 24.78 4.27
N HIS A 244 49.77 26.08 4.24
CA HIS A 244 48.50 26.69 4.65
C HIS A 244 47.91 27.53 3.48
N VAL A 245 46.61 27.61 3.46
CA VAL A 245 45.92 28.61 2.60
C VAL A 245 45.38 29.75 3.45
N LEU A 246 45.32 30.91 2.84
CA LEU A 246 44.63 32.05 3.43
C LEU A 246 43.19 32.00 2.95
N LEU A 247 42.26 31.67 3.86
CA LEU A 247 40.83 31.57 3.53
C LEU A 247 40.29 32.90 3.02
N PRO A 248 39.81 32.95 1.77
CA PRO A 248 39.31 34.23 1.22
C PRO A 248 38.13 34.75 2.06
N LEU A 249 37.97 36.09 2.04
CA LEU A 249 36.92 36.84 2.74
C LEU A 249 37.01 36.75 4.29
N ALA A 250 37.49 35.66 4.87
CA ALA A 250 37.68 35.51 6.29
C ALA A 250 39.10 35.88 6.78
N ASN A 251 40.07 35.95 5.88
CA ASN A 251 41.51 36.18 6.17
C ASN A 251 42.08 35.31 7.27
N ARG A 252 41.56 34.03 7.37
CA ARG A 252 42.01 33.05 8.36
C ARG A 252 42.96 32.03 7.70
N GLU A 253 44.03 31.72 8.37
CA GLU A 253 44.95 30.66 7.94
C GLU A 253 44.36 29.31 8.28
N ILE A 254 44.27 28.37 7.32
CA ILE A 254 43.82 27.00 7.48
C ILE A 254 44.82 26.07 6.82
N PRO A 255 45.07 24.85 7.41
CA PRO A 255 46.08 23.92 6.90
C PRO A 255 45.62 23.23 5.61
N ILE A 256 46.62 22.84 4.78
CA ILE A 256 46.48 21.86 3.74
C ILE A 256 46.76 20.50 4.32
N ILE A 257 45.80 19.62 4.39
CA ILE A 257 45.86 18.27 4.95
C ILE A 257 45.91 17.21 3.84
N CYS A 258 46.46 16.05 4.15
CA CYS A 258 46.47 14.89 3.27
C CYS A 258 45.39 13.89 3.71
N ASP A 259 44.39 13.67 2.87
CA ASP A 259 43.32 12.73 3.13
C ASP A 259 42.82 12.07 1.85
N GLU A 260 42.45 10.79 1.91
CA GLU A 260 41.94 10.02 0.78
C GLU A 260 40.54 10.49 0.30
N HIS A 261 39.88 11.31 1.12
CA HIS A 261 38.62 11.97 0.73
C HIS A 261 38.79 12.85 -0.52
N ALA A 262 39.97 13.44 -0.70
CA ALA A 262 40.33 14.15 -1.93
C ALA A 262 40.68 13.16 -3.05
N ASP A 263 39.69 12.87 -3.91
CA ASP A 263 39.86 11.95 -5.04
C ASP A 263 40.61 12.60 -6.18
N MET A 264 41.76 12.04 -6.51
CA MET A 264 42.67 12.56 -7.59
C MET A 264 42.04 12.58 -8.98
N GLU A 265 41.04 11.73 -9.20
CA GLU A 265 40.36 11.58 -10.52
C GLU A 265 39.11 12.46 -10.64
N LYS A 266 38.68 13.09 -9.54
CA LYS A 266 37.45 13.92 -9.51
C LYS A 266 37.77 15.41 -9.39
N GLY A 267 37.19 16.19 -10.29
CA GLY A 267 37.28 17.65 -10.29
C GLY A 267 38.72 18.13 -10.27
N THR A 268 39.06 19.03 -9.33
CA THR A 268 40.42 19.58 -9.16
C THR A 268 41.35 18.64 -8.38
N GLY A 269 40.82 17.61 -7.71
CA GLY A 269 41.56 16.79 -6.74
C GLY A 269 41.79 17.50 -5.39
N VAL A 270 41.16 18.65 -5.18
CA VAL A 270 41.26 19.48 -3.96
C VAL A 270 39.87 19.69 -3.41
N VAL A 271 39.72 19.47 -2.10
CA VAL A 271 38.41 19.58 -1.42
C VAL A 271 38.56 20.54 -0.23
N LYS A 272 37.64 21.51 -0.13
CA LYS A 272 37.50 22.31 1.08
C LYS A 272 36.88 21.46 2.20
N ILE A 273 37.28 21.66 3.42
CA ILE A 273 36.79 20.91 4.58
C ILE A 273 36.05 21.81 5.55
N THR A 274 34.72 21.60 5.64
CA THR A 274 33.82 22.37 6.52
C THR A 274 33.10 21.43 7.50
N PRO A 275 33.74 20.98 8.57
CA PRO A 275 33.24 19.95 9.47
C PRO A 275 31.86 20.22 10.07
N ALA A 276 31.48 21.50 10.18
CA ALA A 276 30.18 21.89 10.73
C ALA A 276 28.99 21.73 9.78
N HIS A 277 29.24 21.59 8.45
CA HIS A 277 28.16 21.75 7.44
C HIS A 277 28.17 20.71 6.33
N ASP A 278 29.02 19.68 6.41
CA ASP A 278 29.03 18.55 5.49
C ASP A 278 29.38 17.25 6.25
N PRO A 279 28.65 16.15 6.00
CA PRO A 279 28.89 14.87 6.69
C PRO A 279 30.28 14.27 6.42
N ASN A 280 30.74 14.32 5.17
CA ASN A 280 32.04 13.78 4.80
C ASN A 280 33.17 14.64 5.38
N ASP A 281 33.02 15.97 5.31
CA ASP A 281 33.98 16.92 5.90
C ASP A 281 34.05 16.77 7.43
N ASN A 282 32.92 16.45 8.06
CA ASN A 282 32.88 16.16 9.50
C ASN A 282 33.68 14.91 9.85
N GLU A 283 33.61 13.84 9.07
CA GLU A 283 34.43 12.64 9.26
C GLU A 283 35.92 12.94 9.06
N VAL A 284 36.26 13.72 8.03
CA VAL A 284 37.65 14.20 7.83
C VAL A 284 38.09 15.04 9.01
N GLY A 285 37.24 15.95 9.46
CA GLY A 285 37.53 16.81 10.62
C GLY A 285 37.83 16.02 11.88
N GLN A 286 37.10 14.93 12.14
CA GLN A 286 37.37 14.03 13.27
C GLN A 286 38.70 13.26 13.13
N ARG A 287 39.06 12.81 11.91
CA ARG A 287 40.32 12.12 11.66
C ARG A 287 41.55 13.00 11.86
N HIS A 288 41.40 14.29 11.57
CA HIS A 288 42.51 15.27 11.63
C HIS A 288 42.41 16.25 12.80
N ASP A 289 41.47 16.01 13.74
CA ASP A 289 41.24 16.87 14.93
C ASP A 289 41.04 18.36 14.55
N LEU A 290 40.26 18.60 13.47
CA LEU A 290 40.02 19.96 12.98
C LEU A 290 38.96 20.67 13.82
N PRO A 291 39.09 22.01 13.97
CA PRO A 291 38.05 22.80 14.62
C PRO A 291 36.71 22.70 13.90
N VAL A 292 35.61 22.73 14.65
CA VAL A 292 34.26 22.82 14.13
C VAL A 292 33.82 24.29 14.13
N VAL A 293 33.56 24.85 12.95
CA VAL A 293 33.19 26.27 12.79
C VAL A 293 31.82 26.37 12.12
N ARG A 294 30.83 26.80 12.89
CA ARG A 294 29.43 26.93 12.46
C ARG A 294 29.17 28.34 11.93
N VAL A 295 28.58 28.45 10.76
CA VAL A 295 28.28 29.73 10.08
C VAL A 295 26.80 30.03 9.91
N PHE A 296 25.91 29.10 10.34
CA PHE A 296 24.46 29.27 10.26
C PHE A 296 23.80 29.28 11.63
N THR A 297 22.79 30.10 11.77
CA THR A 297 21.81 30.07 12.86
C THR A 297 20.80 28.94 12.64
N TYR A 298 20.02 28.63 13.66
CA TYR A 298 19.03 27.56 13.58
C TYR A 298 17.83 27.87 12.65
N ASP A 299 17.57 29.13 12.35
CA ASP A 299 16.55 29.57 11.37
C ASP A 299 17.13 29.75 9.95
N GLY A 300 18.39 29.34 9.72
CA GLY A 300 19.00 29.26 8.39
C GLY A 300 19.57 30.57 7.86
N HIS A 301 19.96 31.52 8.76
CA HIS A 301 20.67 32.74 8.41
C HIS A 301 22.17 32.64 8.77
N MET A 302 23.00 33.50 8.18
CA MET A 302 24.41 33.56 8.53
C MET A 302 24.58 34.13 9.95
N THR A 303 25.45 33.49 10.74
CA THR A 303 25.72 33.93 12.13
C THR A 303 26.39 35.28 12.22
N GLY A 304 26.01 36.06 13.23
CA GLY A 304 26.63 37.34 13.57
C GLY A 304 27.34 37.36 14.91
N ALA A 305 27.83 38.53 15.33
CA ALA A 305 28.54 38.68 16.60
C ALA A 305 27.71 38.30 17.83
N GLU A 306 26.40 38.56 17.81
CA GLU A 306 25.50 38.15 18.90
C GLU A 306 25.32 36.62 18.97
N ASP A 307 25.24 35.95 17.84
CA ASP A 307 25.11 34.46 17.77
C ASP A 307 26.40 33.83 18.29
N ALA A 308 27.56 34.33 17.86
CA ALA A 308 28.87 33.86 18.36
C ALA A 308 29.02 34.05 19.87
N ALA A 309 28.52 35.18 20.39
CA ALA A 309 28.61 35.47 21.84
C ALA A 309 27.66 34.60 22.68
N LYS A 310 26.54 34.17 22.10
CA LYS A 310 25.55 33.30 22.78
C LYS A 310 25.82 31.80 22.65
N ASP A 311 26.69 31.41 21.72
CA ASP A 311 27.01 30.02 21.48
C ASP A 311 27.80 29.39 22.66
N ALA A 312 27.10 28.58 23.44
CA ALA A 312 27.70 27.91 24.62
C ALA A 312 28.80 26.90 24.24
N ASP A 313 28.84 26.41 23.03
CA ASP A 313 29.82 25.46 22.51
C ASP A 313 31.00 26.16 21.82
N GLY A 314 30.95 27.48 21.64
CA GLY A 314 32.02 28.29 21.04
C GLY A 314 32.30 27.96 19.57
N GLN A 315 31.34 27.39 18.87
CA GLN A 315 31.51 26.96 17.48
C GLN A 315 31.02 27.99 16.45
N ALA A 316 30.04 28.84 16.81
CA ALA A 316 29.55 29.88 15.93
C ALA A 316 30.54 31.03 15.81
N ILE A 317 30.73 31.55 14.59
CA ILE A 317 31.55 32.71 14.32
C ILE A 317 30.69 33.88 13.83
N ASP A 318 31.27 35.10 13.94
CA ASP A 318 30.70 36.30 13.27
C ASP A 318 31.08 36.25 11.78
N CYS A 319 30.08 36.13 10.89
CA CYS A 319 30.26 36.17 9.45
C CYS A 319 30.33 37.57 8.88
N GLY A 320 30.47 38.61 9.73
CA GLY A 320 30.71 40.00 9.36
C GLY A 320 29.59 40.58 8.48
N LYS A 321 29.90 41.09 7.31
CA LYS A 321 28.91 41.72 6.42
C LYS A 321 27.82 40.76 5.90
N TYR A 322 28.01 39.44 6.02
CA TYR A 322 27.06 38.44 5.60
C TYR A 322 26.09 38.03 6.73
N ALA A 323 26.34 38.49 7.96
CA ALA A 323 25.49 38.15 9.12
C ALA A 323 24.02 38.52 8.87
N GLY A 324 23.09 37.62 9.21
CA GLY A 324 21.66 37.83 9.04
C GLY A 324 21.14 37.60 7.62
N MET A 325 22.00 37.30 6.62
CA MET A 325 21.56 36.90 5.28
C MET A 325 21.09 35.45 5.29
N THR A 326 20.08 35.13 4.51
CA THR A 326 19.74 33.74 4.23
C THR A 326 20.86 33.03 3.48
N THR A 327 20.93 31.69 3.53
CA THR A 327 21.94 30.92 2.80
C THR A 327 22.03 31.27 1.32
N LEU A 328 20.89 31.51 0.65
CA LEU A 328 20.86 31.89 -0.78
C LEU A 328 21.33 33.33 -1.05
N GLU A 329 21.02 34.25 -0.16
CA GLU A 329 21.51 35.65 -0.26
C GLU A 329 23.02 35.70 -0.02
N ALA A 330 23.49 35.00 1.03
CA ALA A 330 24.91 34.91 1.34
C ALA A 330 25.70 34.28 0.20
N ARG A 331 25.20 33.21 -0.40
CA ARG A 331 25.80 32.56 -1.58
C ARG A 331 26.00 33.54 -2.71
N LYS A 332 24.97 34.32 -3.05
CA LYS A 332 25.07 35.36 -4.10
C LYS A 332 26.08 36.45 -3.77
N ALA A 333 26.06 36.92 -2.53
CA ALA A 333 26.97 37.98 -2.07
C ALA A 333 28.44 37.51 -2.04
N ILE A 334 28.71 36.34 -1.49
CA ILE A 334 30.04 35.72 -1.43
C ILE A 334 30.61 35.47 -2.85
N VAL A 335 29.80 34.95 -3.76
CA VAL A 335 30.22 34.73 -5.16
C VAL A 335 30.55 36.04 -5.86
N ALA A 336 29.77 37.09 -5.63
CA ALA A 336 30.05 38.41 -6.18
C ALA A 336 31.35 39.00 -5.64
N ASP A 337 31.60 38.90 -4.33
CA ASP A 337 32.83 39.37 -3.71
C ASP A 337 34.07 38.61 -4.18
N LEU A 338 33.96 37.29 -4.33
CA LEU A 338 35.03 36.46 -4.88
C LEU A 338 35.33 36.79 -6.34
N GLN A 339 34.31 37.16 -7.13
CA GLN A 339 34.47 37.63 -8.50
C GLN A 339 35.19 38.97 -8.53
N GLU A 340 34.84 39.94 -7.67
CA GLU A 340 35.49 41.24 -7.55
C GLU A 340 36.97 41.12 -7.15
N LEU A 341 37.28 40.18 -6.27
CA LEU A 341 38.64 39.88 -5.84
C LEU A 341 39.45 39.03 -6.86
N GLY A 342 38.82 38.57 -7.96
CA GLY A 342 39.48 37.71 -8.94
C GLY A 342 39.73 36.30 -8.42
N LEU A 343 39.04 35.84 -7.40
CA LEU A 343 39.14 34.55 -6.75
C LEU A 343 38.05 33.55 -7.18
N LEU A 344 37.14 33.96 -8.05
CA LEU A 344 36.18 33.07 -8.74
C LEU A 344 36.75 32.76 -10.14
N LYS A 345 37.12 31.52 -10.40
CA LYS A 345 37.69 31.07 -11.67
C LYS A 345 36.62 30.82 -12.73
N SER A 346 35.62 29.98 -12.39
CA SER A 346 34.52 29.64 -13.30
C SER A 346 33.28 29.18 -12.51
N ILE A 347 32.14 29.17 -13.21
CA ILE A 347 30.87 28.58 -12.72
C ILE A 347 30.41 27.54 -13.73
N GLU A 348 30.19 26.31 -13.32
CA GLU A 348 29.73 25.23 -14.17
C GLU A 348 28.35 24.79 -13.72
N PRO A 349 27.33 24.72 -14.63
CA PRO A 349 26.01 24.20 -14.29
C PRO A 349 26.11 22.72 -13.88
N LEU A 350 25.39 22.36 -12.82
CA LEU A 350 25.33 21.01 -12.27
C LEU A 350 23.91 20.67 -11.83
N THR A 351 23.42 19.49 -12.20
CA THR A 351 22.24 18.89 -11.58
C THR A 351 22.70 17.90 -10.52
N HIS A 352 22.23 18.06 -9.31
CA HIS A 352 22.61 17.18 -8.19
C HIS A 352 21.43 16.96 -7.24
N GLU A 353 21.53 15.87 -6.47
CA GLU A 353 20.57 15.57 -5.43
C GLU A 353 20.75 16.48 -4.22
N VAL A 354 19.67 17.11 -3.77
CA VAL A 354 19.63 17.96 -2.58
C VAL A 354 18.68 17.37 -1.56
N GLY A 355 19.15 17.17 -0.34
CA GLY A 355 18.32 16.71 0.76
C GLY A 355 17.29 17.76 1.17
N THR A 356 16.05 17.36 1.31
CA THR A 356 14.92 18.19 1.74
C THR A 356 14.20 17.53 2.92
N CYS A 357 13.60 18.36 3.75
CA CYS A 357 12.76 17.88 4.84
C CYS A 357 11.51 17.19 4.29
N TYR A 358 11.26 15.94 4.67
CA TYR A 358 10.11 15.15 4.21
C TYR A 358 8.73 15.77 4.53
N ARG A 359 8.68 16.79 5.41
CA ARG A 359 7.44 17.44 5.85
C ARG A 359 7.17 18.80 5.19
N CYS A 360 8.16 19.70 5.20
CA CYS A 360 8.00 21.05 4.67
C CYS A 360 8.70 21.25 3.33
N HIS A 361 9.44 20.24 2.84
CA HIS A 361 10.22 20.25 1.60
C HIS A 361 11.29 21.35 1.50
N THR A 362 11.61 22.00 2.62
CA THR A 362 12.72 22.94 2.72
C THR A 362 14.03 22.18 2.63
N VAL A 363 15.02 22.77 1.96
CA VAL A 363 16.39 22.22 1.93
C VAL A 363 16.94 22.13 3.34
N ILE A 364 17.46 20.96 3.70
CA ILE A 364 18.07 20.74 5.01
C ILE A 364 19.48 21.33 5.03
N GLU A 365 19.89 21.81 6.21
CA GLU A 365 21.24 22.28 6.49
C GLU A 365 21.93 21.30 7.43
N PRO A 366 22.93 20.50 6.97
CA PRO A 366 23.77 19.78 7.89
C PRO A 366 24.42 20.74 8.87
N MET A 367 24.28 20.50 10.17
CA MET A 367 24.75 21.42 11.21
C MET A 367 25.18 20.68 12.46
N VAL A 368 26.28 21.05 13.06
CA VAL A 368 26.68 20.53 14.38
C VAL A 368 25.78 21.13 15.44
N SER A 369 25.14 20.27 16.21
CA SER A 369 24.22 20.64 17.28
C SER A 369 24.32 19.67 18.45
N ARG A 370 24.03 20.15 19.66
CA ARG A 370 24.01 19.35 20.87
C ARG A 370 22.67 18.66 21.01
N GLN A 371 22.62 17.36 20.70
CA GLN A 371 21.40 16.56 20.63
C GLN A 371 21.50 15.30 21.49
N TRP A 372 20.37 14.62 21.70
CA TRP A 372 20.29 13.30 22.30
C TRP A 372 20.32 12.21 21.23
N PHE A 373 21.10 11.16 21.47
CA PHE A 373 21.33 10.07 20.53
C PHE A 373 21.16 8.71 21.21
N VAL A 374 20.69 7.73 20.41
CA VAL A 374 20.75 6.30 20.73
C VAL A 374 21.90 5.67 19.93
N LYS A 375 22.80 4.94 20.61
CA LYS A 375 23.82 4.10 19.97
C LYS A 375 23.12 2.90 19.32
N MET A 376 22.98 2.94 18.01
CA MET A 376 22.21 1.94 17.30
C MET A 376 22.95 0.64 17.01
N LYS A 377 24.25 0.66 16.82
CA LYS A 377 25.02 -0.52 16.44
C LYS A 377 24.84 -1.71 17.39
N PRO A 378 24.94 -1.57 18.72
CA PRO A 378 24.72 -2.68 19.66
C PRO A 378 23.29 -3.24 19.63
N LEU A 379 22.31 -2.38 19.30
CA LEU A 379 20.89 -2.76 19.18
C LEU A 379 20.57 -3.41 17.81
N ALA A 380 21.31 -3.06 16.78
CA ALA A 380 21.13 -3.57 15.43
C ALA A 380 21.66 -5.00 15.27
N GLU A 381 22.73 -5.38 15.95
CA GLU A 381 23.32 -6.72 15.83
C GLU A 381 22.32 -7.85 16.14
N PRO A 382 21.59 -7.84 17.28
CA PRO A 382 20.55 -8.83 17.55
C PRO A 382 19.39 -8.78 16.54
N ALA A 383 19.00 -7.60 16.07
CA ALA A 383 17.92 -7.41 15.13
C ALA A 383 18.27 -7.95 13.74
N ILE A 384 19.51 -7.79 13.29
CA ILE A 384 20.05 -8.43 12.08
C ILE A 384 20.04 -9.96 12.21
N ALA A 385 20.51 -10.48 13.35
CA ALA A 385 20.54 -11.92 13.61
C ALA A 385 19.14 -12.54 13.61
N CYS A 386 18.16 -11.88 14.21
CA CYS A 386 16.76 -12.29 14.26
C CYS A 386 16.14 -12.48 12.86
N VAL A 387 16.39 -11.54 11.96
CA VAL A 387 15.87 -11.65 10.58
C VAL A 387 16.66 -12.68 9.78
N LYS A 388 17.98 -12.77 9.95
CA LYS A 388 18.81 -13.81 9.29
C LYS A 388 18.46 -15.24 9.75
N SER A 389 18.07 -15.43 11.00
CA SER A 389 17.62 -16.75 11.52
C SER A 389 16.21 -17.13 11.04
N GLY A 390 15.42 -16.15 10.57
CA GLY A 390 14.03 -16.34 10.18
C GLY A 390 13.04 -16.33 11.36
N GLU A 391 13.45 -15.88 12.54
CA GLU A 391 12.54 -15.64 13.67
C GLU A 391 11.53 -14.54 13.35
N THR A 392 11.97 -13.51 12.61
CA THR A 392 11.09 -12.54 11.95
C THR A 392 11.27 -12.63 10.43
N LYS A 393 10.16 -12.80 9.68
CA LYS A 393 10.15 -12.96 8.22
C LYS A 393 9.45 -11.79 7.55
N PHE A 394 9.98 -11.35 6.42
CA PHE A 394 9.31 -10.39 5.55
C PHE A 394 8.57 -11.12 4.42
N VAL A 395 7.32 -10.77 4.20
CA VAL A 395 6.50 -11.24 3.10
C VAL A 395 6.07 -10.05 2.26
N PRO A 396 6.43 -9.94 0.97
CA PRO A 396 7.36 -10.82 0.23
C PRO A 396 8.82 -10.71 0.69
N GLU A 397 9.58 -11.79 0.54
CA GLU A 397 10.97 -11.91 0.97
C GLU A 397 11.92 -10.82 0.41
N ARG A 398 11.59 -10.27 -0.78
CA ARG A 398 12.41 -9.21 -1.40
C ARG A 398 12.66 -7.99 -0.50
N PHE A 399 11.78 -7.71 0.46
CA PHE A 399 11.93 -6.59 1.39
C PHE A 399 12.94 -6.85 2.51
N THR A 400 13.33 -8.11 2.72
CA THR A 400 14.44 -8.45 3.62
C THR A 400 15.73 -7.72 3.21
N LYS A 401 15.99 -7.60 1.90
CA LYS A 401 17.17 -6.87 1.41
C LYS A 401 17.15 -5.39 1.79
N GLN A 402 15.99 -4.73 1.71
CA GLN A 402 15.84 -3.32 2.10
C GLN A 402 16.12 -3.13 3.60
N TYR A 403 15.53 -3.99 4.43
CA TYR A 403 15.77 -4.00 5.87
C TYR A 403 17.24 -4.22 6.19
N MET A 404 17.88 -5.23 5.60
CA MET A 404 19.29 -5.56 5.85
C MET A 404 20.24 -4.45 5.45
N ASN A 405 20.05 -3.85 4.27
CA ASN A 405 20.86 -2.73 3.81
C ASN A 405 20.81 -1.54 4.79
N TRP A 406 19.64 -1.26 5.35
CA TRP A 406 19.48 -0.21 6.35
C TRP A 406 20.19 -0.57 7.66
N MET A 407 19.95 -1.77 8.20
CA MET A 407 20.45 -2.18 9.50
C MET A 407 21.97 -2.37 9.53
N GLU A 408 22.57 -2.87 8.46
CA GLU A 408 24.04 -3.08 8.37
C GLU A 408 24.80 -1.76 8.27
N ASN A 409 24.15 -0.67 7.81
CA ASN A 409 24.74 0.66 7.67
C ASN A 409 24.18 1.68 8.67
N ILE A 410 23.51 1.22 9.71
CA ILE A 410 22.80 2.09 10.65
C ILE A 410 23.77 2.98 11.43
N ARG A 411 23.43 4.27 11.51
CA ARG A 411 24.13 5.28 12.33
C ARG A 411 23.38 5.51 13.64
N ASP A 412 24.04 6.22 14.57
CA ASP A 412 23.41 6.63 15.82
C ASP A 412 22.16 7.49 15.53
N TRP A 413 21.08 7.18 16.22
CA TRP A 413 19.80 7.81 16.00
C TRP A 413 19.64 9.06 16.85
N CYS A 414 19.52 10.24 16.24
CA CYS A 414 19.15 11.47 16.89
C CYS A 414 17.68 11.41 17.32
N ILE A 415 17.43 11.44 18.63
CA ILE A 415 16.09 11.28 19.22
C ILE A 415 15.49 12.58 19.76
N SER A 416 16.20 13.67 19.83
CA SER A 416 15.67 14.95 20.30
C SER A 416 15.09 15.78 19.15
N ARG A 417 13.98 16.46 19.44
CA ARG A 417 13.28 17.39 18.53
C ARG A 417 12.94 18.66 19.29
N GLN A 418 13.19 19.80 18.68
CA GLN A 418 12.95 21.14 19.24
C GLN A 418 11.47 21.54 19.03
N LEU A 419 10.58 20.68 19.46
CA LEU A 419 9.13 20.83 19.34
C LEU A 419 8.47 20.99 20.72
N TRP A 420 7.23 21.40 20.74
CA TRP A 420 6.44 21.44 21.97
C TRP A 420 5.48 20.25 22.10
N TRP A 421 5.01 19.71 20.98
CA TRP A 421 4.12 18.56 20.95
C TRP A 421 4.90 17.24 20.86
N GLY A 422 4.78 16.42 21.88
CA GLY A 422 5.44 15.10 21.97
C GLY A 422 5.83 14.74 23.38
N HIS A 423 6.51 13.59 23.53
CA HIS A 423 7.03 13.11 24.80
C HIS A 423 8.25 13.96 25.23
N ARG A 424 8.10 14.77 26.24
CA ARG A 424 9.21 15.60 26.73
C ARG A 424 10.32 14.73 27.30
N ILE A 425 11.57 15.05 26.96
CA ILE A 425 12.75 14.31 27.40
C ILE A 425 12.80 14.31 28.94
N PRO A 426 12.93 13.12 29.60
CA PRO A 426 12.85 12.98 31.05
C PRO A 426 14.21 13.27 31.73
N VAL A 427 14.77 14.45 31.46
CA VAL A 427 16.04 14.93 31.99
C VAL A 427 15.86 16.33 32.55
N TRP A 428 16.42 16.58 33.73
CA TRP A 428 16.37 17.87 34.39
C TRP A 428 17.80 18.38 34.67
N TYR A 429 18.01 19.65 34.40
CA TYR A 429 19.30 20.34 34.61
C TYR A 429 19.23 21.18 35.85
N CYS A 430 20.22 21.08 36.71
CA CYS A 430 20.32 21.89 37.92
C CYS A 430 21.01 23.21 37.63
N ASP A 431 20.32 24.32 37.89
CA ASP A 431 20.89 25.67 37.72
C ASP A 431 22.03 25.95 38.67
N ASP A 432 22.10 25.28 39.85
CA ASP A 432 23.11 25.54 40.86
C ASP A 432 24.41 24.74 40.70
N CYS A 433 24.36 23.50 40.19
CA CYS A 433 25.55 22.68 40.07
C CYS A 433 25.83 22.11 38.69
N GLY A 434 24.97 22.41 37.71
CA GLY A 434 25.10 21.93 36.33
C GLY A 434 24.87 20.45 36.13
N ALA A 435 24.46 19.72 37.19
CA ALA A 435 24.25 18.26 37.08
C ALA A 435 22.92 17.94 36.32
N MET A 436 22.90 16.83 35.60
CA MET A 436 21.73 16.25 34.98
C MET A 436 21.09 15.21 35.90
N THR A 437 19.78 15.26 36.07
CA THR A 437 18.97 14.25 36.75
C THR A 437 18.11 13.57 35.68
N VAL A 438 18.31 12.29 35.44
CA VAL A 438 17.48 11.45 34.53
C VAL A 438 16.55 10.64 35.41
N SER A 439 15.22 10.74 35.17
CA SER A 439 14.26 10.14 36.10
C SER A 439 13.00 9.62 35.37
N ARG A 440 12.46 8.52 35.91
CA ARG A 440 11.18 7.92 35.52
C ARG A 440 9.98 8.78 35.91
N GLU A 441 10.14 9.47 37.04
CA GLU A 441 9.13 10.41 37.57
C GLU A 441 9.70 11.83 37.59
N ASP A 442 8.82 12.83 37.72
CA ASP A 442 9.27 14.22 37.79
C ASP A 442 9.99 14.46 39.15
N PRO A 443 11.28 14.74 39.13
CA PRO A 443 12.05 14.93 40.37
C PRO A 443 11.69 16.28 41.00
N THR A 444 11.77 16.33 42.32
CA THR A 444 11.56 17.58 43.10
C THR A 444 12.86 18.32 43.36
N CYS A 445 14.00 17.65 43.22
CA CYS A 445 15.31 18.22 43.45
C CYS A 445 16.43 17.53 42.65
N CYS A 446 17.54 18.19 42.51
CA CYS A 446 18.75 17.70 41.87
C CYS A 446 19.32 16.46 42.57
N CYS A 447 19.62 15.40 41.79
CA CYS A 447 20.17 14.14 42.31
C CYS A 447 21.57 14.30 42.95
N LYS A 448 22.32 15.38 42.61
CA LYS A 448 23.69 15.60 43.10
C LYS A 448 23.79 16.55 44.27
N CYS A 449 23.13 17.72 44.22
CA CYS A 449 23.27 18.77 45.25
C CYS A 449 21.98 18.99 46.07
N GLY A 450 20.86 18.32 45.73
CA GLY A 450 19.59 18.45 46.43
C GLY A 450 18.82 19.78 46.15
N SER A 451 19.34 20.63 45.28
CA SER A 451 18.67 21.89 44.93
C SER A 451 17.34 21.66 44.24
N ALA A 452 16.35 22.51 44.56
CA ALA A 452 15.05 22.54 43.90
C ALA A 452 15.08 23.37 42.57
N HIS A 453 16.20 24.06 42.28
CA HIS A 453 16.35 24.84 41.02
C HIS A 453 16.74 23.91 39.87
N ILE A 454 15.77 23.11 39.43
CA ILE A 454 15.92 22.19 38.29
C ILE A 454 14.93 22.55 37.18
N LYS A 455 15.40 22.42 35.95
CA LYS A 455 14.58 22.66 34.75
C LYS A 455 14.60 21.43 33.86
N GLN A 456 13.43 20.97 33.47
CA GLN A 456 13.33 19.86 32.52
C GLN A 456 13.81 20.30 31.14
N ASP A 457 14.48 19.39 30.43
CA ASP A 457 14.85 19.56 29.01
C ASP A 457 13.65 20.07 28.21
N GLU A 458 13.85 21.02 27.31
CA GLU A 458 12.77 21.63 26.54
C GLU A 458 12.39 20.80 25.32
N ASP A 459 13.30 19.95 24.85
CA ASP A 459 13.09 19.11 23.70
C ASP A 459 12.11 17.95 23.98
N VAL A 460 11.49 17.46 22.94
CA VAL A 460 10.70 16.24 22.95
C VAL A 460 11.41 15.13 22.21
N LEU A 461 11.02 13.89 22.47
CA LEU A 461 11.52 12.73 21.74
C LEU A 461 10.93 12.66 20.32
N ASP A 462 11.71 12.11 19.40
CA ASP A 462 11.27 11.71 18.08
C ASP A 462 10.00 10.82 18.18
N THR A 463 9.01 11.06 17.34
CA THR A 463 7.76 10.27 17.32
C THR A 463 8.01 8.77 17.17
N TRP A 464 9.07 8.41 16.42
CA TRP A 464 9.44 7.02 16.22
C TRP A 464 9.98 6.33 17.49
N PHE A 465 10.37 7.08 18.52
CA PHE A 465 10.79 6.52 19.79
C PHE A 465 9.62 5.85 20.53
N SER A 466 8.48 6.51 20.62
CA SER A 466 7.26 5.93 21.20
C SER A 466 6.65 4.86 20.29
N SER A 467 6.64 5.11 18.96
CA SER A 467 6.09 4.17 17.98
C SER A 467 6.86 2.85 17.93
N ALA A 468 8.17 2.86 18.25
CA ALA A 468 9.01 1.66 18.35
C ALA A 468 8.58 0.72 19.49
N LEU A 469 7.89 1.23 20.51
CA LEU A 469 7.46 0.46 21.68
C LEU A 469 6.03 -0.11 21.50
N TRP A 470 5.37 0.22 20.41
CA TRP A 470 3.95 -0.06 20.17
C TRP A 470 3.52 -1.50 20.41
N PRO A 471 4.28 -2.54 19.98
CA PRO A 471 3.88 -3.93 20.19
C PRO A 471 3.73 -4.37 21.64
N PHE A 472 4.40 -3.72 22.57
CA PHE A 472 4.40 -4.10 24.00
C PHE A 472 3.92 -3.00 24.93
N SER A 473 4.16 -1.72 24.62
CA SER A 473 3.65 -0.61 25.44
C SER A 473 2.12 -0.58 25.46
N THR A 474 1.50 -0.92 24.34
CA THR A 474 0.04 -1.00 24.21
C THR A 474 -0.61 -2.10 25.05
N LEU A 475 0.15 -3.14 25.38
CA LEU A 475 -0.27 -4.25 26.22
C LEU A 475 0.06 -4.05 27.71
N GLY A 476 0.54 -2.83 28.06
CA GLY A 476 0.73 -2.40 29.44
C GLY A 476 2.16 -2.49 29.97
N TRP A 477 3.17 -2.87 29.13
CA TRP A 477 4.57 -2.77 29.55
C TRP A 477 4.92 -1.31 29.98
N PRO A 478 5.72 -1.07 31.04
CA PRO A 478 6.64 -1.98 31.72
C PRO A 478 6.00 -2.88 32.80
N ASP A 479 4.70 -2.76 33.04
CA ASP A 479 4.01 -3.61 33.99
C ASP A 479 3.84 -5.02 33.39
N ASN A 480 3.95 -6.05 34.24
CA ASN A 480 3.82 -7.43 33.80
C ASN A 480 2.33 -7.85 33.73
N THR A 481 1.58 -7.23 32.80
CA THR A 481 0.13 -7.46 32.65
C THR A 481 -0.18 -8.83 32.08
N GLU A 482 -1.40 -9.31 32.34
CA GLU A 482 -1.86 -10.57 31.77
C GLU A 482 -2.06 -10.48 30.25
N ASP A 483 -2.40 -9.31 29.70
CA ASP A 483 -2.53 -9.11 28.27
C ASP A 483 -1.15 -9.14 27.59
N LEU A 484 -0.11 -8.55 28.20
CA LEU A 484 1.25 -8.63 27.71
C LEU A 484 1.76 -10.08 27.64
N LYS A 485 1.51 -10.88 28.70
CA LYS A 485 1.91 -12.28 28.73
C LYS A 485 1.21 -13.15 27.70
N TYR A 486 -0.03 -12.83 27.36
CA TYR A 486 -0.84 -13.65 26.48
C TYR A 486 -0.75 -13.24 25.01
N PHE A 487 -0.81 -11.94 24.71
CA PHE A 487 -0.91 -11.43 23.36
C PHE A 487 0.42 -10.99 22.73
N TYR A 488 1.52 -10.90 23.51
CA TYR A 488 2.85 -10.65 22.98
C TYR A 488 3.61 -11.96 22.77
N PRO A 489 4.35 -12.16 21.67
CA PRO A 489 4.56 -11.25 20.54
C PRO A 489 3.38 -11.21 19.55
N THR A 490 3.31 -10.14 18.74
CA THR A 490 2.43 -10.02 17.60
C THR A 490 2.71 -11.11 16.56
N ASN A 491 1.69 -11.75 16.01
CA ASN A 491 1.85 -12.80 14.99
C ASN A 491 2.14 -12.22 13.61
N LEU A 492 1.39 -11.21 13.24
CA LEU A 492 1.46 -10.56 11.94
C LEU A 492 1.50 -9.04 12.12
N LEU A 493 2.50 -8.40 11.55
CA LEU A 493 2.52 -6.95 11.31
C LEU A 493 2.21 -6.69 9.85
N VAL A 494 1.25 -5.84 9.55
CA VAL A 494 0.95 -5.39 8.18
C VAL A 494 1.34 -3.93 8.06
N THR A 495 2.10 -3.56 7.03
CA THR A 495 2.53 -2.17 6.84
C THR A 495 3.03 -1.91 5.41
N GLY A 496 3.11 -0.63 5.02
CA GLY A 496 3.73 -0.22 3.77
C GLY A 496 5.25 -0.37 3.76
N TYR A 497 5.83 -0.59 2.59
CA TYR A 497 7.29 -0.71 2.44
C TYR A 497 8.05 0.58 2.78
N ASP A 498 7.40 1.72 2.72
CA ASP A 498 7.99 3.04 2.96
C ASP A 498 8.34 3.31 4.43
N ILE A 499 7.81 2.52 5.38
CA ILE A 499 8.13 2.65 6.80
C ILE A 499 8.89 1.45 7.39
N ILE A 500 9.49 0.61 6.57
CA ILE A 500 10.37 -0.48 7.04
C ILE A 500 11.52 0.08 7.88
N THR A 501 12.19 1.12 7.38
CA THR A 501 13.33 1.75 8.06
C THR A 501 12.92 2.63 9.23
N PHE A 502 11.75 3.28 9.15
CA PHE A 502 11.27 4.17 10.20
C PHE A 502 10.68 3.44 11.39
N TRP A 503 9.87 2.41 11.13
CA TRP A 503 9.04 1.80 12.15
C TRP A 503 9.40 0.34 12.41
N VAL A 504 9.41 -0.49 11.37
CA VAL A 504 9.64 -1.94 11.54
C VAL A 504 11.00 -2.22 12.17
N SER A 505 12.08 -1.60 11.66
CA SER A 505 13.43 -1.80 12.18
C SER A 505 13.55 -1.38 13.65
N ARG A 506 12.91 -0.26 14.02
CA ARG A 506 12.94 0.26 15.38
C ARG A 506 12.11 -0.57 16.36
N MET A 507 10.96 -1.11 15.91
CA MET A 507 10.19 -2.06 16.73
C MET A 507 10.99 -3.35 17.01
N ILE A 508 11.67 -3.90 15.98
CA ILE A 508 12.49 -5.11 16.16
C ILE A 508 13.63 -4.83 17.16
N THR A 509 14.34 -3.71 17.01
CA THR A 509 15.44 -3.36 17.92
C THR A 509 14.97 -3.16 19.36
N MET A 510 13.91 -2.40 19.57
CA MET A 510 13.39 -2.14 20.92
C MET A 510 12.69 -3.34 21.55
N GLY A 511 11.99 -4.15 20.74
CA GLY A 511 11.38 -5.39 21.20
C GLY A 511 12.43 -6.41 21.68
N LEU A 512 13.52 -6.58 20.95
CA LEU A 512 14.62 -7.44 21.36
C LEU A 512 15.36 -6.90 22.58
N GLU A 513 15.56 -5.58 22.69
CA GLU A 513 16.24 -4.97 23.81
C GLU A 513 15.44 -5.06 25.12
N GLU A 514 14.14 -4.79 25.09
CA GLU A 514 13.31 -4.67 26.28
C GLU A 514 12.55 -5.96 26.63
N MET A 515 12.15 -6.74 25.63
CA MET A 515 11.36 -7.96 25.82
C MET A 515 12.16 -9.24 25.62
N GLN A 516 13.38 -9.17 25.05
CA GLN A 516 14.25 -10.32 24.72
C GLN A 516 13.60 -11.33 23.74
N VAL A 517 12.54 -10.93 23.09
CA VAL A 517 11.77 -11.71 22.10
C VAL A 517 11.40 -10.79 20.94
N PRO A 518 11.51 -11.24 19.68
CA PRO A 518 11.07 -10.45 18.53
C PRO A 518 9.63 -9.99 18.70
N PRO A 519 9.30 -8.73 18.34
CA PRO A 519 7.96 -8.18 18.55
C PRO A 519 6.90 -8.80 17.64
N PHE A 520 7.32 -9.44 16.53
CA PHE A 520 6.43 -10.11 15.57
C PHE A 520 7.16 -11.18 14.78
N GLN A 521 6.39 -12.20 14.35
CA GLN A 521 6.89 -13.33 13.59
C GLN A 521 6.96 -13.04 12.08
N THR A 522 5.91 -12.40 11.56
CA THR A 522 5.79 -12.10 10.13
C THR A 522 5.50 -10.60 9.92
N VAL A 523 6.21 -10.01 8.98
CA VAL A 523 5.97 -8.66 8.48
C VAL A 523 5.43 -8.76 7.06
N LEU A 524 4.13 -8.57 6.90
CA LEU A 524 3.46 -8.52 5.62
C LEU A 524 3.53 -7.10 5.06
N ILE A 525 4.26 -6.94 3.98
CA ILE A 525 4.48 -5.65 3.34
C ILE A 525 3.49 -5.48 2.20
N HIS A 526 2.77 -4.38 2.20
CA HIS A 526 1.95 -3.96 1.08
C HIS A 526 2.57 -2.80 0.30
N GLY A 527 2.14 -2.64 -0.96
CA GLY A 527 2.52 -1.50 -1.79
C GLY A 527 1.68 -0.25 -1.49
N LEU A 528 1.98 0.83 -2.18
CA LEU A 528 1.25 2.10 -2.07
C LEU A 528 0.05 2.13 -3.01
N VAL A 529 -1.00 2.83 -2.60
CA VAL A 529 -2.13 3.14 -3.49
C VAL A 529 -1.80 4.42 -4.25
N ARG A 530 -1.80 4.31 -5.58
CA ARG A 530 -1.50 5.40 -6.51
C ARG A 530 -2.76 5.84 -7.26
N ASP A 531 -2.75 7.02 -7.83
CA ASP A 531 -3.83 7.48 -8.70
C ASP A 531 -3.88 6.69 -10.03
N GLU A 532 -4.86 6.96 -10.87
CA GLU A 532 -5.04 6.28 -12.18
C GLU A 532 -3.81 6.40 -13.10
N LEU A 533 -3.05 7.51 -12.97
CA LEU A 533 -1.83 7.75 -13.73
C LEU A 533 -0.58 7.11 -13.11
N GLY A 534 -0.72 6.45 -11.97
CA GLY A 534 0.38 5.81 -11.25
C GLY A 534 1.20 6.77 -10.38
N ARG A 535 0.73 8.00 -10.12
CA ARG A 535 1.41 8.97 -9.26
C ARG A 535 1.04 8.71 -7.80
N LYS A 536 1.95 8.99 -6.87
CA LYS A 536 1.67 8.96 -5.43
C LYS A 536 0.54 9.93 -5.11
N MET A 537 -0.46 9.48 -4.37
CA MET A 537 -1.54 10.34 -3.91
C MET A 537 -1.03 11.28 -2.83
N SER A 538 -1.29 12.57 -2.97
CA SER A 538 -0.96 13.59 -1.98
C SER A 538 -1.97 14.73 -1.96
N LYS A 539 -2.10 15.38 -0.81
CA LYS A 539 -2.98 16.56 -0.67
C LYS A 539 -2.50 17.73 -1.53
N SER A 540 -1.19 17.86 -1.72
CA SER A 540 -0.58 18.93 -2.53
C SER A 540 -0.87 18.79 -4.03
N LEU A 541 -1.02 17.56 -4.53
CA LEU A 541 -1.39 17.27 -5.91
C LEU A 541 -2.90 17.29 -6.15
N GLY A 542 -3.72 17.35 -5.08
CA GLY A 542 -5.18 17.30 -5.18
C GLY A 542 -5.74 16.00 -5.76
N ASN A 543 -4.93 14.92 -5.79
CA ASN A 543 -5.31 13.61 -6.34
C ASN A 543 -5.65 12.58 -5.25
N GLY A 544 -5.73 13.01 -3.99
CA GLY A 544 -6.15 12.15 -2.89
C GLY A 544 -7.65 11.87 -2.94
N VAL A 545 -8.04 10.62 -2.72
CA VAL A 545 -9.44 10.18 -2.65
C VAL A 545 -9.78 9.83 -1.20
N ASP A 546 -10.88 10.39 -0.70
CA ASP A 546 -11.40 10.06 0.64
C ASP A 546 -12.13 8.71 0.57
N PRO A 547 -11.73 7.70 1.38
CA PRO A 547 -12.43 6.43 1.45
C PRO A 547 -13.93 6.57 1.76
N LEU A 548 -14.34 7.57 2.53
CA LEU A 548 -15.75 7.78 2.87
C LEU A 548 -16.59 8.17 1.66
N GLU A 549 -16.07 9.00 0.75
CA GLU A 549 -16.79 9.36 -0.48
C GLU A 549 -17.07 8.12 -1.34
N VAL A 550 -16.11 7.18 -1.38
CA VAL A 550 -16.25 5.92 -2.12
C VAL A 550 -17.25 5.01 -1.43
N ILE A 551 -17.23 4.92 -0.09
CA ILE A 551 -18.18 4.14 0.70
C ILE A 551 -19.60 4.69 0.52
N ASP A 552 -19.78 6.01 0.55
CA ASP A 552 -21.09 6.65 0.35
C ASP A 552 -21.66 6.35 -1.05
N GLN A 553 -20.81 6.17 -2.05
CA GLN A 553 -21.23 5.87 -3.42
C GLN A 553 -21.45 4.38 -3.70
N TYR A 554 -20.57 3.52 -3.19
CA TYR A 554 -20.51 2.11 -3.59
C TYR A 554 -20.67 1.10 -2.45
N GLY A 555 -20.56 1.54 -1.19
CA GLY A 555 -20.53 0.70 0.00
C GLY A 555 -19.10 0.29 0.41
N ALA A 556 -18.95 -0.07 1.69
CA ALA A 556 -17.66 -0.46 2.26
C ALA A 556 -17.13 -1.76 1.66
N ASP A 557 -17.98 -2.75 1.43
CA ASP A 557 -17.60 -4.04 0.84
C ASP A 557 -17.00 -3.90 -0.56
N ALA A 558 -17.58 -3.02 -1.39
CA ALA A 558 -17.08 -2.76 -2.74
C ALA A 558 -15.69 -2.11 -2.71
N LEU A 559 -15.47 -1.15 -1.80
CA LEU A 559 -14.17 -0.54 -1.58
C LEU A 559 -13.14 -1.60 -1.16
N ARG A 560 -13.43 -2.36 -0.09
CA ARG A 560 -12.54 -3.39 0.47
C ARG A 560 -12.11 -4.41 -0.58
N PHE A 561 -13.07 -4.99 -1.30
CA PHE A 561 -12.81 -6.00 -2.31
C PHE A 561 -11.99 -5.45 -3.49
N SER A 562 -12.28 -4.23 -3.94
CA SER A 562 -11.56 -3.59 -5.04
C SER A 562 -10.10 -3.27 -4.74
N LEU A 563 -9.76 -3.04 -3.46
CA LEU A 563 -8.39 -2.77 -3.02
C LEU A 563 -7.52 -4.04 -2.98
N VAL A 564 -8.12 -5.21 -2.89
CA VAL A 564 -7.42 -6.48 -2.67
C VAL A 564 -7.39 -7.35 -3.93
N MET A 565 -8.53 -7.49 -4.63
CA MET A 565 -8.65 -8.35 -5.81
C MET A 565 -7.63 -7.98 -6.89
N GLY A 566 -6.90 -8.97 -7.41
CA GLY A 566 -5.89 -8.80 -8.46
C GLY A 566 -4.65 -8.02 -8.02
N VAL A 567 -4.38 -7.95 -6.71
CA VAL A 567 -3.21 -7.29 -6.14
C VAL A 567 -2.30 -8.33 -5.49
N SER A 568 -1.06 -8.42 -5.95
CA SER A 568 -0.05 -9.28 -5.31
C SER A 568 0.60 -8.56 -4.14
N ALA A 569 1.01 -9.32 -3.11
CA ALA A 569 1.69 -8.79 -1.94
C ALA A 569 2.91 -7.91 -2.29
N GLY A 570 3.03 -6.76 -1.63
CA GLY A 570 4.14 -5.83 -1.77
C GLY A 570 4.17 -5.00 -3.07
N ASN A 571 3.18 -5.12 -3.95
CA ASN A 571 3.10 -4.34 -5.18
C ASN A 571 2.21 -3.11 -5.01
N ASP A 572 2.61 -2.00 -5.63
CA ASP A 572 1.76 -0.82 -5.72
C ASP A 572 0.48 -1.13 -6.49
N THR A 573 -0.62 -0.58 -6.05
CA THR A 573 -1.91 -0.69 -6.75
C THR A 573 -2.38 0.69 -7.20
N ARG A 574 -3.17 0.71 -8.30
CA ARG A 574 -3.83 1.93 -8.76
C ARG A 574 -5.28 1.95 -8.30
N TYR A 575 -5.69 3.07 -7.74
CA TYR A 575 -7.10 3.32 -7.52
C TYR A 575 -7.77 3.64 -8.85
N ILE A 576 -8.67 2.78 -9.28
CA ILE A 576 -9.44 2.90 -10.53
C ILE A 576 -10.93 2.77 -10.17
N PRO A 577 -11.76 3.82 -10.35
CA PRO A 577 -13.18 3.80 -9.99
C PRO A 577 -13.96 2.64 -10.61
N ALA A 578 -13.64 2.25 -11.86
CA ALA A 578 -14.27 1.12 -12.53
C ALA A 578 -14.05 -0.23 -11.80
N ARG A 579 -12.96 -0.40 -11.06
CA ARG A 579 -12.74 -1.60 -10.23
C ARG A 579 -13.69 -1.64 -9.03
N VAL A 580 -13.95 -0.50 -8.41
CA VAL A 580 -14.92 -0.39 -7.31
C VAL A 580 -16.33 -0.69 -7.82
N GLU A 581 -16.68 -0.16 -9.00
CA GLU A 581 -17.94 -0.46 -9.66
C GLU A 581 -18.11 -1.96 -9.98
N SER A 582 -17.04 -2.61 -10.46
CA SER A 582 -17.03 -4.05 -10.71
C SER A 582 -17.23 -4.85 -9.41
N ALA A 583 -16.60 -4.43 -8.30
CA ALA A 583 -16.79 -5.04 -6.99
C ALA A 583 -18.23 -4.88 -6.47
N ARG A 584 -18.86 -3.71 -6.67
CA ARG A 584 -20.28 -3.49 -6.38
C ARG A 584 -21.17 -4.41 -7.22
N ASN A 585 -20.86 -4.57 -8.50
CA ASN A 585 -21.62 -5.45 -9.39
C ASN A 585 -21.47 -6.92 -8.94
N PHE A 586 -20.30 -7.32 -8.46
CA PHE A 586 -20.10 -8.63 -7.86
C PHE A 586 -20.93 -8.81 -6.60
N ALA A 587 -20.93 -7.84 -5.68
CA ALA A 587 -21.79 -7.87 -4.50
C ALA A 587 -23.27 -8.05 -4.86
N ASN A 588 -23.77 -7.32 -5.88
CA ASN A 588 -25.14 -7.47 -6.38
C ASN A 588 -25.39 -8.84 -7.03
N LYS A 589 -24.39 -9.45 -7.69
CA LYS A 589 -24.51 -10.81 -8.24
C LYS A 589 -24.70 -11.82 -7.11
N ILE A 590 -23.89 -11.74 -6.05
CA ILE A 590 -24.03 -12.60 -4.87
C ILE A 590 -25.38 -12.40 -4.19
N TRP A 591 -25.81 -11.16 -4.00
CA TRP A 591 -27.13 -10.83 -3.45
C TRP A 591 -28.27 -11.49 -4.25
N ASN A 592 -28.26 -11.36 -5.57
CA ASN A 592 -29.28 -11.94 -6.43
C ASN A 592 -29.24 -13.47 -6.45
N ALA A 593 -28.05 -14.08 -6.44
CA ALA A 593 -27.89 -15.53 -6.32
C ALA A 593 -28.44 -16.04 -4.98
N SER A 594 -28.09 -15.36 -3.88
CA SER A 594 -28.62 -15.68 -2.55
C SER A 594 -30.15 -15.54 -2.49
N ARG A 595 -30.69 -14.47 -3.06
CA ARG A 595 -32.13 -14.25 -3.16
C ARG A 595 -32.82 -15.38 -3.94
N PHE A 596 -32.24 -15.80 -5.07
CA PHE A 596 -32.75 -16.95 -5.83
C PHE A 596 -32.78 -18.25 -4.99
N VAL A 597 -31.67 -18.55 -4.29
CA VAL A 597 -31.59 -19.73 -3.42
C VAL A 597 -32.66 -19.65 -2.34
N LEU A 598 -32.78 -18.52 -1.63
CA LEU A 598 -33.73 -18.36 -0.51
C LEU A 598 -35.19 -18.32 -0.93
N MET A 599 -35.50 -17.95 -2.17
CA MET A 599 -36.85 -18.09 -2.73
C MET A 599 -37.23 -19.57 -2.97
N ASN A 600 -36.24 -20.45 -3.14
CA ASN A 600 -36.44 -21.88 -3.39
C ASN A 600 -36.16 -22.75 -2.15
N VAL A 601 -35.49 -22.20 -1.12
CA VAL A 601 -35.13 -22.93 0.11
C VAL A 601 -35.64 -22.12 1.29
N THR A 602 -36.85 -22.43 1.73
CA THR A 602 -37.54 -21.68 2.81
C THR A 602 -37.33 -22.30 4.19
N GLU A 603 -36.83 -23.52 4.24
CA GLU A 603 -36.58 -24.27 5.47
C GLU A 603 -35.16 -24.83 5.49
N LYS A 604 -34.63 -25.16 6.68
CA LYS A 604 -33.33 -25.79 6.82
C LYS A 604 -33.31 -27.12 6.07
N ALA A 605 -32.48 -27.22 5.04
CA ALA A 605 -32.29 -28.42 4.24
C ALA A 605 -30.88 -28.97 4.51
N PRO A 606 -30.75 -30.16 5.18
CA PRO A 606 -29.46 -30.77 5.36
C PRO A 606 -28.92 -31.29 4.03
N LEU A 607 -27.58 -31.35 3.90
CA LEU A 607 -26.94 -31.98 2.74
C LEU A 607 -27.27 -33.49 2.71
N ASP A 608 -27.97 -33.92 1.65
CA ASP A 608 -28.32 -35.30 1.38
C ASP A 608 -27.29 -35.89 0.39
N THR A 609 -26.39 -36.73 0.90
CA THR A 609 -25.32 -37.31 0.10
C THR A 609 -25.75 -38.57 -0.65
N GLU A 610 -26.93 -39.15 -0.36
CA GLU A 610 -27.44 -40.33 -1.04
C GLU A 610 -28.09 -40.05 -2.39
N HIS A 611 -28.60 -38.82 -2.56
CA HIS A 611 -29.33 -38.44 -3.76
C HIS A 611 -28.64 -37.34 -4.59
N LEU A 612 -27.31 -37.33 -4.56
CA LEU A 612 -26.50 -36.39 -5.34
C LEU A 612 -26.49 -36.75 -6.82
N THR A 613 -26.67 -35.78 -7.68
CA THR A 613 -26.41 -35.90 -9.13
C THR A 613 -24.95 -35.56 -9.44
N ALA A 614 -24.49 -35.85 -10.67
CA ALA A 614 -23.17 -35.48 -11.13
C ALA A 614 -22.90 -33.95 -11.02
N ALA A 615 -23.94 -33.13 -11.25
CA ALA A 615 -23.83 -31.65 -11.07
C ALA A 615 -23.67 -31.26 -9.60
N ASP A 616 -24.33 -31.96 -8.68
CA ASP A 616 -24.18 -31.72 -7.24
C ASP A 616 -22.78 -32.12 -6.76
N GLN A 617 -22.31 -33.29 -7.19
CA GLN A 617 -20.96 -33.80 -6.87
C GLN A 617 -19.90 -32.88 -7.45
N TRP A 618 -20.09 -32.39 -8.66
CA TRP A 618 -19.19 -31.39 -9.27
C TRP A 618 -19.07 -30.11 -8.42
N ILE A 619 -20.17 -29.46 -8.05
CA ILE A 619 -20.10 -28.22 -7.31
C ILE A 619 -19.55 -28.41 -5.88
N LEU A 620 -19.84 -29.55 -5.25
CA LEU A 620 -19.29 -29.90 -3.95
C LEU A 620 -17.78 -30.12 -4.03
N SER A 621 -17.28 -30.81 -5.04
CA SER A 621 -15.85 -31.00 -5.31
C SER A 621 -15.16 -29.66 -5.57
N ARG A 622 -15.74 -28.81 -6.44
CA ARG A 622 -15.23 -27.46 -6.71
C ARG A 622 -15.21 -26.56 -5.48
N PHE A 623 -16.18 -26.73 -4.58
CA PHE A 623 -16.22 -26.02 -3.29
C PHE A 623 -15.10 -26.48 -2.36
N GLN A 624 -14.76 -27.80 -2.32
CA GLN A 624 -13.61 -28.27 -1.55
C GLN A 624 -12.29 -27.70 -2.09
N ASP A 625 -12.12 -27.68 -3.41
CA ASP A 625 -10.95 -27.08 -4.04
C ASP A 625 -10.84 -25.57 -3.76
N ALA A 626 -11.94 -24.85 -3.88
CA ALA A 626 -11.98 -23.43 -3.55
C ALA A 626 -11.62 -23.19 -2.07
N THR A 627 -12.21 -23.97 -1.16
CA THR A 627 -11.93 -23.87 0.28
C THR A 627 -10.46 -24.12 0.59
N ARG A 628 -9.86 -25.14 -0.02
CA ARG A 628 -8.43 -25.49 0.13
C ARG A 628 -7.52 -24.35 -0.35
N ALA A 629 -7.75 -23.87 -1.57
CA ALA A 629 -6.94 -22.82 -2.19
C ALA A 629 -7.07 -21.47 -1.46
N ILE A 630 -8.29 -21.09 -1.09
CA ILE A 630 -8.54 -19.84 -0.36
C ILE A 630 -7.89 -19.89 1.03
N SER A 631 -8.04 -21.00 1.76
CA SER A 631 -7.44 -21.17 3.09
C SER A 631 -5.91 -21.10 3.04
N SER A 632 -5.27 -21.76 2.07
CA SER A 632 -3.81 -21.68 1.86
C SER A 632 -3.37 -20.25 1.59
N ASN A 633 -4.03 -19.56 0.66
CA ASN A 633 -3.71 -18.18 0.33
C ASN A 633 -3.89 -17.21 1.53
N MET A 634 -4.93 -17.44 2.36
CA MET A 634 -5.14 -16.65 3.59
C MET A 634 -4.02 -16.88 4.61
N GLU A 635 -3.55 -18.10 4.79
CA GLU A 635 -2.42 -18.43 5.68
C GLU A 635 -1.09 -17.83 5.19
N GLU A 636 -0.90 -17.78 3.88
CA GLU A 636 0.32 -17.27 3.25
C GLU A 636 0.33 -15.73 3.11
N GLY A 637 -0.80 -15.07 3.43
CA GLY A 637 -0.96 -13.62 3.25
C GLY A 637 -1.17 -13.18 1.80
N GLU A 638 -1.45 -14.12 0.88
CA GLU A 638 -1.75 -13.88 -0.53
C GLU A 638 -3.24 -13.56 -0.73
N PHE A 639 -3.70 -12.52 -0.04
CA PHE A 639 -5.13 -12.16 0.01
C PHE A 639 -5.73 -11.83 -1.36
N GLY A 640 -4.92 -11.31 -2.29
CA GLY A 640 -5.36 -11.07 -3.65
C GLY A 640 -5.74 -12.35 -4.39
N LEU A 641 -4.91 -13.39 -4.28
CA LEU A 641 -5.20 -14.71 -4.87
C LEU A 641 -6.41 -15.37 -4.21
N ALA A 642 -6.59 -15.18 -2.90
CA ALA A 642 -7.79 -15.65 -2.21
C ALA A 642 -9.05 -14.96 -2.76
N ALA A 643 -9.02 -13.63 -2.94
CA ALA A 643 -10.12 -12.86 -3.51
C ALA A 643 -10.45 -13.29 -4.95
N ASP A 644 -9.44 -13.51 -5.79
CA ASP A 644 -9.61 -13.96 -7.17
C ASP A 644 -10.26 -15.36 -7.21
N ARG A 645 -9.82 -16.29 -6.35
CA ARG A 645 -10.40 -17.62 -6.29
C ARG A 645 -11.86 -17.62 -5.78
N ILE A 646 -12.18 -16.76 -4.81
CA ILE A 646 -13.57 -16.56 -4.34
C ILE A 646 -14.43 -16.03 -5.49
N TYR A 647 -13.95 -15.04 -6.22
CA TYR A 647 -14.66 -14.45 -7.34
C TYR A 647 -14.96 -15.50 -8.42
N ASP A 648 -13.95 -16.26 -8.83
CA ASP A 648 -14.10 -17.30 -9.86
C ASP A 648 -15.10 -18.38 -9.45
N PHE A 649 -14.98 -18.88 -8.22
CA PHE A 649 -15.92 -19.88 -7.70
C PHE A 649 -17.36 -19.33 -7.65
N ALA A 650 -17.53 -18.15 -7.07
CA ALA A 650 -18.84 -17.57 -6.86
C ALA A 650 -19.50 -17.19 -8.19
N TRP A 651 -18.78 -16.52 -9.09
CA TRP A 651 -19.34 -16.04 -10.34
C TRP A 651 -19.49 -17.14 -11.36
N SER A 652 -18.37 -17.80 -11.71
CA SER A 652 -18.32 -18.72 -12.84
C SER A 652 -18.86 -20.11 -12.51
N GLU A 653 -18.57 -20.64 -11.29
CA GLU A 653 -18.95 -22.01 -10.96
C GLU A 653 -20.33 -22.09 -10.30
N PHE A 654 -20.55 -21.30 -9.23
CA PHE A 654 -21.82 -21.35 -8.50
C PHE A 654 -22.95 -20.61 -9.24
N CYS A 655 -22.76 -19.34 -9.59
CA CYS A 655 -23.84 -18.53 -10.17
C CYS A 655 -24.15 -18.89 -11.63
N ASP A 656 -23.13 -18.97 -12.50
CA ASP A 656 -23.35 -19.13 -13.94
C ASP A 656 -23.63 -20.59 -14.33
N TRP A 657 -23.16 -21.56 -13.54
CA TRP A 657 -23.37 -22.96 -13.83
C TRP A 657 -24.28 -23.65 -12.84
N TYR A 658 -23.88 -23.78 -11.57
CA TYR A 658 -24.61 -24.65 -10.66
C TYR A 658 -26.06 -24.23 -10.43
N ILE A 659 -26.30 -22.94 -10.19
CA ILE A 659 -27.68 -22.42 -10.05
C ILE A 659 -28.52 -22.74 -11.28
N GLU A 660 -27.96 -22.62 -12.48
CA GLU A 660 -28.70 -22.92 -13.73
C GLU A 660 -28.96 -24.41 -13.91
N LEU A 661 -28.01 -25.29 -13.54
CA LEU A 661 -28.16 -26.75 -13.54
C LEU A 661 -29.20 -27.19 -12.50
N ALA A 662 -29.25 -26.58 -11.33
CA ALA A 662 -30.16 -26.90 -10.25
C ALA A 662 -31.64 -26.61 -10.56
N LYS A 663 -31.92 -25.64 -11.45
CA LYS A 663 -33.28 -25.18 -11.78
C LYS A 663 -34.18 -26.30 -12.34
N SER A 664 -33.64 -27.27 -13.03
CA SER A 664 -34.41 -28.41 -13.56
C SER A 664 -35.06 -29.25 -12.44
N ARG A 665 -34.32 -29.51 -11.38
CA ARG A 665 -34.77 -30.28 -10.22
C ARG A 665 -35.62 -29.41 -9.28
N LEU A 666 -35.31 -28.12 -9.10
CA LEU A 666 -36.13 -27.20 -8.30
C LEU A 666 -37.54 -27.05 -8.85
N ASN A 667 -37.69 -27.08 -10.17
CA ASN A 667 -38.99 -26.96 -10.89
C ASN A 667 -39.63 -28.31 -11.26
N GLY A 668 -38.95 -29.40 -10.95
CA GLY A 668 -39.49 -30.79 -11.20
C GLY A 668 -40.49 -31.21 -10.14
N ASP A 669 -41.17 -32.29 -10.44
CA ASP A 669 -42.25 -32.86 -9.60
C ASP A 669 -41.71 -33.88 -8.54
N ASP A 670 -40.44 -34.29 -8.61
CA ASP A 670 -39.83 -35.22 -7.67
C ASP A 670 -39.46 -34.52 -6.37
N PRO A 671 -40.12 -34.78 -5.23
CA PRO A 671 -39.87 -34.12 -3.97
C PRO A 671 -38.50 -34.50 -3.35
N VAL A 672 -37.99 -35.70 -3.62
CA VAL A 672 -36.71 -36.20 -3.11
C VAL A 672 -35.57 -35.45 -3.84
N ALA A 673 -35.64 -35.44 -5.16
CA ALA A 673 -34.68 -34.69 -5.98
C ALA A 673 -34.67 -33.19 -5.65
N LYS A 674 -35.84 -32.62 -5.42
CA LYS A 674 -35.97 -31.19 -5.03
C LYS A 674 -35.33 -30.93 -3.68
N LYS A 675 -35.59 -31.76 -2.67
CA LYS A 675 -35.02 -31.61 -1.34
C LYS A 675 -33.51 -31.79 -1.33
N ALA A 676 -32.97 -32.71 -2.10
CA ALA A 676 -31.54 -32.94 -2.22
C ALA A 676 -30.82 -31.75 -2.82
N VAL A 677 -31.31 -31.16 -3.94
CA VAL A 677 -30.71 -29.98 -4.55
C VAL A 677 -30.84 -28.73 -3.67
N GLN A 678 -31.91 -28.60 -2.86
CA GLN A 678 -32.05 -27.52 -1.87
C GLN A 678 -30.97 -27.62 -0.80
N GLY A 679 -30.64 -28.83 -0.33
CA GLY A 679 -29.56 -29.09 0.64
C GLY A 679 -28.19 -28.69 0.09
N VAL A 680 -27.88 -29.04 -1.16
CA VAL A 680 -26.62 -28.64 -1.80
C VAL A 680 -26.54 -27.13 -2.00
N LEU A 681 -27.59 -26.48 -2.49
CA LEU A 681 -27.65 -25.02 -2.67
C LEU A 681 -27.40 -24.28 -1.35
N LEU A 682 -28.02 -24.71 -0.26
CA LEU A 682 -27.87 -24.08 1.04
C LEU A 682 -26.46 -24.30 1.61
N TYR A 683 -25.95 -25.53 1.50
CA TYR A 683 -24.59 -25.87 1.96
C TYR A 683 -23.52 -25.05 1.26
N VAL A 684 -23.57 -24.97 -0.06
CA VAL A 684 -22.59 -24.20 -0.85
C VAL A 684 -22.74 -22.70 -0.63
N LEU A 685 -23.98 -22.18 -0.55
CA LEU A 685 -24.21 -20.77 -0.27
C LEU A 685 -23.67 -20.36 1.10
N GLU A 686 -24.00 -21.12 2.17
CA GLU A 686 -23.50 -20.82 3.51
C GLU A 686 -21.97 -20.87 3.55
N GLY A 687 -21.36 -21.88 2.92
CA GLY A 687 -19.91 -21.98 2.81
C GLY A 687 -19.28 -20.83 2.05
N LEU A 688 -19.87 -20.43 0.91
CA LEU A 688 -19.41 -19.26 0.12
C LEU A 688 -19.50 -17.96 0.93
N LEU A 689 -20.59 -17.74 1.67
CA LEU A 689 -20.74 -16.56 2.53
C LEU A 689 -19.64 -16.52 3.61
N LYS A 690 -19.26 -17.66 4.19
CA LYS A 690 -18.16 -17.74 5.15
C LYS A 690 -16.80 -17.41 4.51
N LEU A 691 -16.51 -17.96 3.33
CA LEU A 691 -15.26 -17.69 2.59
C LEU A 691 -15.17 -16.22 2.16
N LEU A 692 -16.27 -15.59 1.78
CA LEU A 692 -16.34 -14.21 1.33
C LEU A 692 -16.39 -13.20 2.49
N HIS A 693 -16.79 -13.63 3.71
CA HIS A 693 -17.03 -12.74 4.84
C HIS A 693 -15.85 -11.81 5.19
N PRO A 694 -14.58 -12.25 5.22
CA PRO A 694 -13.46 -11.34 5.47
C PRO A 694 -13.39 -10.19 4.47
N PHE A 695 -13.74 -10.43 3.22
CA PHE A 695 -13.65 -9.49 2.11
C PHE A 695 -14.86 -8.54 2.00
N MET A 696 -16.06 -9.10 2.14
CA MET A 696 -17.35 -8.38 2.04
C MET A 696 -18.22 -8.65 3.28
N PRO A 697 -17.81 -8.13 4.45
CA PRO A 697 -18.45 -8.50 5.72
C PRO A 697 -19.91 -8.07 5.84
N PHE A 698 -20.29 -6.91 5.30
CA PHE A 698 -21.65 -6.40 5.43
C PHE A 698 -22.66 -7.15 4.56
N LEU A 699 -22.31 -7.37 3.30
CA LEU A 699 -23.14 -8.15 2.38
C LEU A 699 -23.38 -9.55 2.93
N THR A 700 -22.32 -10.23 3.33
CA THR A 700 -22.38 -11.62 3.78
C THR A 700 -23.13 -11.76 5.11
N GLU A 701 -22.94 -10.85 6.05
CA GLU A 701 -23.71 -10.80 7.30
C GLU A 701 -25.19 -10.55 7.01
N GLN A 702 -25.51 -9.61 6.13
CA GLN A 702 -26.88 -9.32 5.77
C GLN A 702 -27.57 -10.50 5.10
N VAL A 703 -26.91 -11.20 4.18
CA VAL A 703 -27.46 -12.42 3.56
C VAL A 703 -27.63 -13.52 4.60
N TYR A 704 -26.65 -13.69 5.49
CA TYR A 704 -26.70 -14.71 6.53
C TYR A 704 -27.92 -14.59 7.43
N LYS A 705 -28.35 -13.36 7.77
CA LYS A 705 -29.57 -13.11 8.55
C LYS A 705 -30.86 -13.68 7.92
N PHE A 706 -30.87 -13.91 6.59
CA PHE A 706 -32.00 -14.52 5.87
C PHE A 706 -31.89 -16.03 5.71
N LEU A 707 -30.75 -16.65 6.03
CA LEU A 707 -30.59 -18.10 5.89
C LEU A 707 -31.51 -18.84 6.88
N PRO A 708 -32.20 -19.91 6.47
CA PRO A 708 -33.00 -20.72 7.35
C PRO A 708 -32.19 -21.34 8.49
N GLY A 709 -32.50 -21.01 9.73
CA GLY A 709 -31.81 -21.50 10.91
C GLY A 709 -30.51 -20.76 11.23
N SER A 710 -30.30 -19.56 10.68
CA SER A 710 -29.22 -18.66 11.09
C SER A 710 -29.40 -18.17 12.53
N GLU A 711 -28.33 -18.17 13.30
CA GLU A 711 -28.27 -17.68 14.67
C GLU A 711 -26.98 -16.89 14.89
N GLY A 712 -27.03 -15.80 15.66
CA GLY A 712 -25.89 -14.94 15.95
C GLY A 712 -25.29 -14.30 14.70
N PHE A 713 -23.99 -14.02 14.72
CA PHE A 713 -23.27 -13.37 13.63
C PHE A 713 -22.45 -14.34 12.80
N LEU A 714 -22.39 -14.13 11.49
CA LEU A 714 -21.58 -14.94 10.56
C LEU A 714 -20.10 -14.89 10.92
N MET A 715 -19.60 -13.73 11.32
CA MET A 715 -18.20 -13.53 11.72
C MET A 715 -17.73 -14.41 12.90
N LEU A 716 -18.65 -14.94 13.67
CA LEU A 716 -18.38 -15.85 14.80
C LEU A 716 -18.62 -17.32 14.44
N LYS A 717 -18.98 -17.64 13.20
CA LYS A 717 -19.13 -19.02 12.73
C LYS A 717 -17.78 -19.59 12.29
N SER A 718 -17.65 -20.91 12.38
CA SER A 718 -16.43 -21.59 11.99
C SER A 718 -16.13 -21.42 10.50
N TRP A 719 -14.85 -21.17 10.19
CA TRP A 719 -14.34 -21.21 8.82
C TRP A 719 -14.63 -22.56 8.17
N PRO A 720 -14.96 -22.62 6.87
CA PRO A 720 -15.21 -23.90 6.20
C PRO A 720 -13.98 -24.81 6.22
N GLU A 721 -14.18 -26.04 6.60
CA GLU A 721 -13.16 -27.09 6.55
C GLU A 721 -13.32 -27.92 5.29
N VAL A 722 -12.19 -28.36 4.71
CA VAL A 722 -12.19 -29.29 3.58
C VAL A 722 -12.66 -30.65 4.03
N LYS A 723 -13.69 -31.20 3.36
CA LYS A 723 -14.27 -32.51 3.60
C LYS A 723 -13.91 -33.46 2.47
N PRO A 724 -12.93 -34.34 2.65
CA PRO A 724 -12.48 -35.23 1.59
C PRO A 724 -13.59 -36.16 1.04
N GLU A 725 -14.61 -36.49 1.83
CA GLU A 725 -15.76 -37.26 1.42
C GLU A 725 -16.69 -36.55 0.41
N LEU A 726 -16.50 -35.23 0.22
CA LEU A 726 -17.23 -34.43 -0.76
C LEU A 726 -16.36 -34.06 -1.97
N ASP A 727 -15.24 -34.73 -2.14
CA ASP A 727 -14.33 -34.58 -3.27
C ASP A 727 -14.62 -35.69 -4.29
N PHE A 728 -15.10 -35.35 -5.48
CA PHE A 728 -15.59 -36.28 -6.52
C PHE A 728 -14.86 -36.04 -7.85
N PRO A 729 -13.57 -36.33 -7.99
CA PRO A 729 -12.75 -35.95 -9.15
C PRO A 729 -13.25 -36.60 -10.46
N ASP A 730 -13.82 -37.82 -10.43
CA ASP A 730 -14.34 -38.45 -11.64
C ASP A 730 -15.60 -37.76 -12.15
N GLU A 731 -16.51 -37.36 -11.24
CA GLU A 731 -17.74 -36.66 -11.61
C GLU A 731 -17.47 -35.23 -11.99
N GLU A 732 -16.44 -34.60 -11.41
CA GLU A 732 -15.95 -33.30 -11.80
C GLU A 732 -15.48 -33.31 -13.25
N ALA A 733 -14.61 -34.26 -13.63
CA ALA A 733 -14.12 -34.41 -14.99
C ALA A 733 -15.25 -34.67 -16.02
N LYS A 734 -16.27 -35.44 -15.63
CA LYS A 734 -17.46 -35.69 -16.47
C LYS A 734 -18.29 -34.42 -16.68
N MET A 735 -18.57 -33.66 -15.61
CA MET A 735 -19.35 -32.44 -15.70
C MET A 735 -18.62 -31.35 -16.50
N GLU A 736 -17.30 -31.21 -16.34
CA GLU A 736 -16.49 -30.30 -17.15
C GLU A 736 -16.59 -30.61 -18.65
N GLY A 737 -16.57 -31.89 -19.03
CA GLY A 737 -16.81 -32.31 -20.42
C GLY A 737 -18.22 -31.95 -20.92
N VAL A 738 -19.26 -32.14 -20.11
CA VAL A 738 -20.62 -31.74 -20.45
C VAL A 738 -20.70 -30.20 -20.62
N MET A 739 -20.08 -29.44 -19.73
CA MET A 739 -20.04 -27.98 -19.79
C MET A 739 -19.26 -27.48 -21.01
N GLU A 740 -18.21 -28.18 -21.42
CA GLU A 740 -17.48 -27.89 -22.66
C GLU A 740 -18.40 -28.07 -23.88
N VAL A 741 -19.17 -29.12 -23.97
CA VAL A 741 -20.14 -29.35 -25.04
C VAL A 741 -21.16 -28.20 -25.07
N ILE A 742 -21.71 -27.81 -23.91
CA ILE A 742 -22.68 -26.72 -23.82
C ILE A 742 -22.05 -25.38 -24.30
N ARG A 743 -20.81 -25.08 -23.87
CA ARG A 743 -20.12 -23.87 -24.33
C ARG A 743 -19.90 -23.88 -25.84
N THR A 744 -19.49 -25.02 -26.38
CA THR A 744 -19.27 -25.18 -27.82
C THR A 744 -20.54 -24.98 -28.61
N ILE A 745 -21.69 -25.55 -28.17
CA ILE A 745 -22.97 -25.31 -28.80
C ILE A 745 -23.38 -23.81 -28.75
N ARG A 746 -23.21 -23.18 -27.58
CA ARG A 746 -23.50 -21.74 -27.42
C ARG A 746 -22.64 -20.88 -28.36
N ASN A 747 -21.37 -21.19 -28.51
CA ASN A 747 -20.45 -20.47 -29.39
C ASN A 747 -20.87 -20.64 -30.85
N LEU A 748 -21.16 -21.86 -31.31
CA LEU A 748 -21.67 -22.11 -32.66
C LEU A 748 -22.98 -21.36 -32.92
N ARG A 749 -23.91 -21.36 -31.98
CA ARG A 749 -25.15 -20.59 -32.06
C ARG A 749 -24.94 -19.08 -32.15
N ALA A 750 -23.96 -18.55 -31.37
CA ALA A 750 -23.59 -17.14 -31.41
C ALA A 750 -22.91 -16.75 -32.73
N GLU A 751 -21.98 -17.55 -33.22
CA GLU A 751 -21.32 -17.35 -34.52
C GLU A 751 -22.32 -17.35 -35.70
N MET A 752 -23.35 -18.18 -35.60
CA MET A 752 -24.41 -18.28 -36.60
C MET A 752 -25.56 -17.31 -36.36
N ASN A 753 -25.47 -16.41 -35.35
CA ASN A 753 -26.51 -15.45 -34.99
C ASN A 753 -27.90 -16.08 -34.75
N VAL A 754 -27.91 -17.29 -34.15
CA VAL A 754 -29.18 -18.01 -33.84
C VAL A 754 -29.96 -17.28 -32.75
N ALA A 755 -31.22 -16.98 -33.00
CA ALA A 755 -32.09 -16.33 -32.01
C ALA A 755 -32.15 -17.16 -30.70
N ALA A 756 -32.13 -16.50 -29.55
CA ALA A 756 -32.09 -17.15 -28.23
C ALA A 756 -33.26 -18.15 -28.01
N GLY A 757 -34.44 -17.87 -28.54
CA GLY A 757 -35.63 -18.72 -28.44
C GLY A 757 -35.68 -19.89 -29.43
N LYS A 758 -34.81 -19.94 -30.45
CA LYS A 758 -34.82 -21.01 -31.46
C LYS A 758 -34.19 -22.26 -30.85
N ARG A 759 -34.86 -23.39 -30.94
CA ARG A 759 -34.37 -24.70 -30.52
C ARG A 759 -33.69 -25.42 -31.67
N THR A 760 -32.64 -26.20 -31.38
CA THR A 760 -31.85 -26.91 -32.37
C THR A 760 -31.82 -28.41 -32.03
N HIS A 761 -31.93 -29.28 -33.02
CA HIS A 761 -31.69 -30.71 -32.84
C HIS A 761 -30.21 -30.98 -32.66
N LEU A 762 -29.83 -31.78 -31.68
CA LEU A 762 -28.44 -32.07 -31.36
C LEU A 762 -28.13 -33.56 -31.51
N MET A 763 -27.18 -33.89 -32.36
CA MET A 763 -26.66 -35.25 -32.51
C MET A 763 -25.25 -35.31 -31.90
N LEU A 764 -25.02 -36.23 -30.99
CA LEU A 764 -23.75 -36.41 -30.30
C LEU A 764 -23.16 -37.80 -30.60
N LEU A 765 -21.97 -37.80 -31.18
CA LEU A 765 -21.12 -38.98 -31.33
C LEU A 765 -20.14 -39.04 -30.16
N PRO A 766 -20.39 -39.84 -29.12
CA PRO A 766 -19.57 -39.88 -27.92
C PRO A 766 -18.14 -40.34 -28.23
N ALA A 767 -17.18 -39.75 -27.49
CA ALA A 767 -15.86 -40.33 -27.31
C ALA A 767 -15.94 -41.55 -26.39
N ASP A 768 -14.89 -42.37 -26.36
CA ASP A 768 -14.85 -43.60 -25.55
C ASP A 768 -15.16 -43.30 -24.06
N GLY A 769 -16.11 -43.99 -23.50
CA GLY A 769 -16.54 -43.83 -22.11
C GLY A 769 -17.56 -42.72 -21.83
N TRP A 770 -17.92 -41.90 -22.81
CA TRP A 770 -18.79 -40.72 -22.60
C TRP A 770 -20.27 -40.93 -22.88
N ALA A 771 -20.67 -41.98 -23.53
CA ALA A 771 -22.04 -42.21 -23.98
C ALA A 771 -23.07 -42.12 -22.83
N GLY A 772 -22.79 -42.76 -21.69
CA GLY A 772 -23.65 -42.71 -20.53
C GLY A 772 -23.78 -41.32 -19.91
N THR A 773 -22.67 -40.62 -19.77
CA THR A 773 -22.62 -39.24 -19.25
C THR A 773 -23.43 -38.28 -20.11
N LEU A 774 -23.26 -38.34 -21.42
CA LEU A 774 -23.96 -37.47 -22.36
C LEU A 774 -25.46 -37.75 -22.42
N ALA A 775 -25.87 -39.03 -22.32
CA ALA A 775 -27.27 -39.44 -22.27
C ALA A 775 -27.99 -38.86 -21.02
N HIS A 776 -27.33 -38.89 -19.85
CA HIS A 776 -27.87 -38.31 -18.62
C HIS A 776 -27.86 -36.74 -18.64
N ALA A 777 -27.00 -36.11 -19.46
CA ALA A 777 -26.91 -34.67 -19.59
C ALA A 777 -27.99 -34.05 -20.50
N GLY A 778 -28.87 -34.79 -21.10
CA GLY A 778 -29.88 -34.31 -22.05
C GLY A 778 -30.70 -33.12 -21.57
N GLN A 779 -31.09 -33.11 -20.28
CA GLN A 779 -31.81 -31.98 -19.68
C GLN A 779 -30.99 -30.69 -19.66
N TYR A 780 -29.67 -30.81 -19.46
CA TYR A 780 -28.77 -29.65 -19.44
C TYR A 780 -28.61 -29.06 -20.86
N PHE A 781 -28.49 -29.91 -21.88
CA PHE A 781 -28.45 -29.45 -23.28
C PHE A 781 -29.74 -28.77 -23.72
N GLN A 782 -30.89 -29.29 -23.32
CA GLN A 782 -32.19 -28.66 -23.60
C GLN A 782 -32.28 -27.27 -22.97
N ARG A 783 -31.88 -27.15 -21.72
CA ARG A 783 -31.99 -25.92 -20.96
C ARG A 783 -30.91 -24.89 -21.27
N LEU A 784 -29.65 -25.35 -21.29
CA LEU A 784 -28.47 -24.46 -21.33
C LEU A 784 -27.90 -24.29 -22.73
N ALA A 785 -28.12 -25.24 -23.63
CA ALA A 785 -27.65 -25.15 -25.01
C ALA A 785 -28.78 -24.92 -26.04
N GLY A 786 -30.04 -24.87 -25.58
CA GLY A 786 -31.21 -24.65 -26.46
C GLY A 786 -31.50 -25.83 -27.40
N ALA A 787 -31.16 -27.07 -26.97
CA ALA A 787 -31.53 -28.23 -27.73
C ALA A 787 -33.06 -28.48 -27.69
N SER A 788 -33.67 -28.86 -28.81
CA SER A 788 -35.04 -29.38 -28.88
C SER A 788 -35.07 -30.87 -28.47
N GLU A 789 -34.11 -31.60 -28.99
CA GLU A 789 -33.87 -33.03 -28.76
C GLU A 789 -32.39 -33.31 -28.82
N THR A 790 -31.95 -34.34 -28.12
CA THR A 790 -30.55 -34.77 -28.12
C THR A 790 -30.49 -36.26 -28.45
N ALA A 791 -29.89 -36.59 -29.58
CA ALA A 791 -29.69 -37.96 -30.03
C ALA A 791 -28.21 -38.36 -29.80
N ILE A 792 -28.04 -39.51 -29.14
CA ILE A 792 -26.70 -40.13 -29.07
C ILE A 792 -26.59 -41.06 -30.28
N ILE A 793 -25.56 -40.85 -31.11
CA ILE A 793 -25.33 -41.58 -32.34
C ILE A 793 -24.09 -42.46 -32.22
N GLU A 794 -24.09 -43.62 -32.86
CA GLU A 794 -22.99 -44.61 -32.76
C GLU A 794 -21.90 -44.39 -33.85
N SER A 795 -22.25 -43.68 -34.95
CA SER A 795 -21.31 -43.35 -36.00
C SER A 795 -21.72 -42.09 -36.74
N SER A 796 -20.76 -41.44 -37.41
CA SER A 796 -20.99 -40.30 -38.25
C SER A 796 -21.85 -40.62 -39.48
N ALA A 797 -22.01 -41.90 -39.87
CA ALA A 797 -22.90 -42.34 -40.93
C ALA A 797 -24.40 -42.13 -40.62
N ALA A 798 -24.74 -41.93 -39.33
CA ALA A 798 -26.10 -41.62 -38.92
C ALA A 798 -26.51 -40.13 -39.24
N VAL A 799 -25.54 -39.30 -39.57
CA VAL A 799 -25.76 -37.90 -39.92
C VAL A 799 -26.12 -37.82 -41.43
N THR A 800 -27.39 -37.75 -41.76
CA THR A 800 -27.90 -37.77 -43.15
C THR A 800 -28.14 -36.42 -43.79
N GLU A 801 -28.11 -35.38 -43.00
CA GLU A 801 -28.36 -33.99 -43.42
C GLU A 801 -27.10 -33.09 -43.31
N LYS A 802 -27.13 -31.94 -43.94
CA LYS A 802 -26.06 -30.96 -43.83
C LYS A 802 -26.02 -30.43 -42.40
N THR A 803 -24.89 -30.59 -41.74
CA THR A 803 -24.68 -30.18 -40.34
C THR A 803 -23.46 -29.31 -40.18
N VAL A 804 -23.47 -28.49 -39.12
CA VAL A 804 -22.23 -27.90 -38.54
C VAL A 804 -21.78 -28.87 -37.45
N SER A 805 -20.48 -29.17 -37.46
CA SER A 805 -19.87 -30.05 -36.46
C SER A 805 -18.77 -29.39 -35.67
N ALA A 806 -18.58 -29.80 -34.43
CA ALA A 806 -17.46 -29.45 -33.60
C ALA A 806 -17.02 -30.65 -32.76
N VAL A 807 -15.73 -30.66 -32.42
CA VAL A 807 -15.11 -31.72 -31.62
C VAL A 807 -14.82 -31.17 -30.23
N THR A 808 -15.20 -31.92 -29.21
CA THR A 808 -14.91 -31.66 -27.81
C THR A 808 -14.23 -32.91 -27.20
N LYS A 809 -13.75 -32.79 -25.96
CA LYS A 809 -13.20 -33.94 -25.23
C LYS A 809 -14.25 -35.08 -25.08
N ALA A 810 -15.53 -34.76 -24.91
CA ALA A 810 -16.59 -35.68 -24.63
C ALA A 810 -17.25 -36.28 -25.90
N CYS A 811 -17.29 -35.55 -27.01
CA CYS A 811 -17.98 -36.01 -28.23
C CYS A 811 -17.60 -35.16 -29.46
N THR A 812 -17.94 -35.70 -30.64
CA THR A 812 -18.18 -34.88 -31.82
C THR A 812 -19.67 -34.55 -31.87
N LEU A 813 -20.00 -33.26 -31.88
CA LEU A 813 -21.39 -32.77 -31.96
C LEU A 813 -21.73 -32.38 -33.39
N TYR A 814 -22.98 -32.59 -33.78
CA TYR A 814 -23.56 -32.20 -35.07
C TYR A 814 -24.88 -31.47 -34.85
N ILE A 815 -25.03 -30.35 -35.48
CA ILE A 815 -26.28 -29.54 -35.46
C ILE A 815 -26.74 -29.32 -36.91
N PRO A 816 -27.98 -29.66 -37.27
CA PRO A 816 -28.51 -29.40 -38.58
C PRO A 816 -28.36 -27.94 -38.98
N LEU A 817 -27.87 -27.68 -40.19
CA LEU A 817 -27.66 -26.34 -40.67
C LEU A 817 -28.97 -25.56 -40.77
N GLY A 818 -30.09 -26.20 -41.10
CA GLY A 818 -31.43 -25.65 -41.12
C GLY A 818 -31.95 -25.15 -39.78
N ASP A 819 -31.44 -25.73 -38.69
CA ASP A 819 -31.74 -25.30 -37.33
C ASP A 819 -30.92 -24.07 -36.90
N LEU A 820 -29.74 -23.91 -37.44
CA LEU A 820 -28.83 -22.79 -37.09
C LEU A 820 -29.14 -21.54 -37.92
N VAL A 821 -29.46 -21.72 -39.19
CA VAL A 821 -29.67 -20.60 -40.13
C VAL A 821 -31.11 -20.58 -40.59
N ASP A 822 -31.78 -19.44 -40.54
CA ASP A 822 -33.00 -19.18 -41.27
C ASP A 822 -32.54 -18.65 -42.64
N PHE A 823 -32.38 -19.59 -43.60
CA PHE A 823 -31.81 -19.28 -44.92
C PHE A 823 -32.49 -18.12 -45.57
N GLU A 824 -33.85 -18.08 -45.51
CA GLU A 824 -34.61 -17.00 -46.17
C GLU A 824 -34.36 -15.64 -45.53
N LYS A 825 -34.35 -15.56 -44.21
CA LYS A 825 -34.09 -14.31 -43.50
C LYS A 825 -32.65 -13.86 -43.62
N GLU A 826 -31.68 -14.80 -43.54
CA GLU A 826 -30.29 -14.48 -43.67
C GLU A 826 -29.95 -14.03 -45.10
N ILE A 827 -30.46 -14.70 -46.11
CA ILE A 827 -30.33 -14.24 -47.50
C ILE A 827 -31.00 -12.86 -47.68
N ALA A 828 -32.16 -12.60 -47.08
CA ALA A 828 -32.80 -11.29 -47.13
C ALA A 828 -31.96 -10.22 -46.43
N ARG A 829 -31.35 -10.54 -45.27
CA ARG A 829 -30.45 -9.65 -44.53
C ARG A 829 -29.20 -9.32 -45.35
N LEU A 830 -28.52 -10.35 -45.84
CA LEU A 830 -27.32 -10.23 -46.67
C LEU A 830 -27.59 -9.50 -47.99
N SER A 831 -28.77 -9.75 -48.62
CA SER A 831 -29.17 -9.01 -49.80
C SER A 831 -29.34 -7.52 -49.53
N LYS A 832 -29.94 -7.17 -48.41
CA LYS A 832 -30.05 -5.77 -47.98
C LYS A 832 -28.69 -5.13 -47.65
N GLU A 833 -27.80 -5.89 -47.08
CA GLU A 833 -26.41 -5.47 -46.81
C GLU A 833 -25.66 -5.24 -48.13
N LEU A 834 -25.81 -6.16 -49.09
CA LEU A 834 -25.24 -6.06 -50.43
C LEU A 834 -25.77 -4.83 -51.18
N ASP A 835 -27.08 -4.56 -51.11
CA ASP A 835 -27.69 -3.37 -51.69
C ASP A 835 -27.11 -2.07 -51.08
N ASN A 836 -26.83 -2.07 -49.78
CA ASN A 836 -26.19 -0.93 -49.12
C ASN A 836 -24.73 -0.77 -49.55
N LEU A 837 -23.98 -1.86 -49.63
CA LEU A 837 -22.60 -1.85 -50.14
C LEU A 837 -22.55 -1.35 -51.59
N HIS A 838 -23.45 -1.81 -52.47
CA HIS A 838 -23.56 -1.33 -53.86
C HIS A 838 -23.87 0.19 -53.92
N LYS A 839 -24.72 0.72 -53.03
CA LYS A 839 -24.97 2.17 -52.93
C LYS A 839 -23.74 2.94 -52.51
N GLU A 840 -22.98 2.42 -51.53
CA GLU A 840 -21.73 3.05 -51.06
C GLU A 840 -20.63 2.97 -52.14
N ILE A 841 -20.51 1.87 -52.88
CA ILE A 841 -19.62 1.69 -54.01
C ILE A 841 -19.99 2.73 -55.11
N ALA A 842 -21.25 2.80 -55.55
CA ALA A 842 -21.69 3.75 -56.54
C ALA A 842 -21.45 5.22 -56.11
N ARG A 843 -21.60 5.51 -54.81
CA ARG A 843 -21.30 6.83 -54.24
C ARG A 843 -19.82 7.18 -54.28
N ALA A 844 -18.96 6.23 -53.96
CA ALA A 844 -17.50 6.40 -54.02
C ALA A 844 -17.02 6.51 -55.45
N GLU A 845 -17.54 5.68 -56.37
CA GLU A 845 -17.26 5.76 -57.79
C GLU A 845 -17.73 7.10 -58.39
N GLY A 846 -18.93 7.55 -58.05
CA GLY A 846 -19.46 8.84 -58.47
C GLY A 846 -18.57 10.02 -58.04
N LYS A 847 -18.01 9.95 -56.84
CA LYS A 847 -17.06 10.98 -56.39
C LYS A 847 -15.71 10.89 -57.13
N LEU A 848 -15.17 9.69 -57.30
CA LEU A 848 -13.89 9.46 -57.97
C LEU A 848 -13.96 9.73 -59.49
N ASN A 849 -15.10 9.56 -60.11
CA ASN A 849 -15.36 9.87 -61.53
C ASN A 849 -15.66 11.35 -61.77
N ASN A 850 -15.84 12.16 -60.70
CA ASN A 850 -16.07 13.60 -60.88
C ASN A 850 -14.71 14.33 -61.03
N PRO A 851 -14.42 14.92 -62.21
CA PRO A 851 -13.15 15.61 -62.45
C PRO A 851 -12.98 16.81 -61.51
N GLY A 852 -14.03 17.45 -61.06
CA GLY A 852 -14.02 18.58 -60.13
C GLY A 852 -13.62 18.19 -58.69
N PHE A 853 -13.95 16.96 -58.31
CA PHE A 853 -13.50 16.44 -57.02
C PHE A 853 -12.03 15.99 -57.05
N VAL A 854 -11.63 15.19 -58.05
CA VAL A 854 -10.29 14.63 -58.14
C VAL A 854 -9.21 15.72 -58.34
N SER A 855 -9.57 16.84 -59.06
CA SER A 855 -8.62 17.91 -59.30
C SER A 855 -8.52 18.96 -58.17
N LYS A 856 -9.53 19.05 -57.26
CA LYS A 856 -9.59 20.09 -56.23
C LYS A 856 -9.46 19.55 -54.81
N ALA A 857 -9.69 18.25 -54.58
CA ALA A 857 -9.54 17.65 -53.25
C ALA A 857 -8.08 17.34 -52.90
N PRO A 858 -7.68 17.41 -51.63
CA PRO A 858 -6.36 16.97 -51.19
C PRO A 858 -6.09 15.51 -51.56
N ALA A 859 -4.87 15.20 -52.02
CA ALA A 859 -4.48 13.85 -52.46
C ALA A 859 -4.79 12.75 -51.43
N VAL A 860 -4.65 13.05 -50.14
CA VAL A 860 -4.99 12.16 -49.02
C VAL A 860 -6.47 11.78 -49.01
N LEU A 861 -7.37 12.71 -49.34
CA LEU A 861 -8.81 12.48 -49.35
C LEU A 861 -9.25 11.64 -50.58
N VAL A 862 -8.59 11.82 -51.71
CA VAL A 862 -8.83 10.99 -52.91
C VAL A 862 -8.33 9.55 -52.66
N GLU A 863 -7.20 9.38 -52.00
CA GLU A 863 -6.68 8.04 -51.67
C GLU A 863 -7.55 7.33 -50.61
N GLN A 864 -8.07 8.07 -49.62
CA GLN A 864 -9.07 7.53 -48.68
C GLN A 864 -10.35 7.05 -49.35
N GLU A 865 -10.88 7.79 -50.32
CA GLU A 865 -12.08 7.36 -51.04
C GLU A 865 -11.80 6.15 -51.96
N LYS A 866 -10.61 6.04 -52.55
CA LYS A 866 -10.18 4.82 -53.26
C LYS A 866 -10.05 3.61 -52.33
N GLY A 867 -9.47 3.80 -51.14
CA GLY A 867 -9.39 2.77 -50.12
C GLY A 867 -10.75 2.27 -49.65
N LYS A 868 -11.72 3.20 -49.45
CA LYS A 868 -13.10 2.85 -49.14
C LYS A 868 -13.80 2.09 -50.28
N LEU A 869 -13.58 2.50 -51.53
CA LEU A 869 -14.10 1.81 -52.69
C LEU A 869 -13.64 0.37 -52.76
N ALA A 870 -12.31 0.14 -52.70
CA ALA A 870 -11.73 -1.18 -52.72
C ALA A 870 -12.20 -2.07 -51.58
N LEU A 871 -12.29 -1.53 -50.34
CA LEU A 871 -12.81 -2.25 -49.18
C LEU A 871 -14.28 -2.64 -49.34
N ASN A 872 -15.14 -1.75 -49.88
CA ASN A 872 -16.55 -2.03 -50.04
C ASN A 872 -16.78 -3.01 -51.20
N GLN A 873 -15.99 -2.97 -52.27
CA GLN A 873 -16.00 -3.96 -53.35
C GLN A 873 -15.62 -5.35 -52.85
N GLN A 874 -14.54 -5.46 -52.04
CA GLN A 874 -14.15 -6.72 -51.43
C GLN A 874 -15.25 -7.29 -50.53
N LYS A 875 -15.87 -6.42 -49.70
CA LYS A 875 -16.99 -6.82 -48.83
C LYS A 875 -18.21 -7.28 -49.65
N ALA A 876 -18.56 -6.59 -50.71
CA ALA A 876 -19.68 -6.95 -51.59
C ALA A 876 -19.45 -8.34 -52.20
N GLU A 877 -18.28 -8.62 -52.76
CA GLU A 877 -17.87 -9.94 -53.28
C GLU A 877 -17.99 -11.06 -52.23
N GLN A 878 -17.56 -10.80 -50.99
CA GLN A 878 -17.68 -11.76 -49.91
C GLN A 878 -19.17 -12.02 -49.55
N VAL A 879 -20.00 -10.98 -49.53
CA VAL A 879 -21.44 -11.11 -49.23
C VAL A 879 -22.16 -11.84 -50.39
N GLU A 880 -21.85 -11.55 -51.63
CA GLU A 880 -22.40 -12.25 -52.79
C GLU A 880 -22.03 -13.76 -52.75
N LYS A 881 -20.77 -14.07 -52.49
CA LYS A 881 -20.30 -15.46 -52.35
C LYS A 881 -21.09 -16.16 -51.24
N ARG A 882 -21.28 -15.48 -50.07
CA ARG A 882 -22.02 -16.04 -48.96
C ARG A 882 -23.51 -16.27 -49.27
N ILE A 883 -24.13 -15.37 -49.98
CA ILE A 883 -25.53 -15.55 -50.48
C ILE A 883 -25.62 -16.75 -51.43
N ALA A 884 -24.66 -16.92 -52.33
CA ALA A 884 -24.61 -18.09 -53.25
C ALA A 884 -24.47 -19.40 -52.45
N GLU A 885 -23.56 -19.48 -51.54
CA GLU A 885 -23.36 -20.65 -50.65
C GLU A 885 -24.62 -21.00 -49.86
N LEU A 886 -25.36 -19.99 -49.35
CA LEU A 886 -26.61 -20.19 -48.61
C LEU A 886 -27.72 -20.69 -49.52
N LYS A 887 -27.83 -20.19 -50.75
CA LYS A 887 -28.79 -20.65 -51.76
C LYS A 887 -28.52 -22.09 -52.21
N GLU A 888 -27.28 -22.50 -52.36
CA GLU A 888 -26.92 -23.91 -52.61
C GLU A 888 -27.18 -24.83 -51.44
N SER A 889 -27.31 -24.26 -50.26
CA SER A 889 -27.59 -25.01 -49.01
C SER A 889 -29.07 -25.13 -48.70
N MET A 890 -29.93 -24.38 -49.34
CA MET A 890 -31.41 -24.56 -49.31
C MET A 890 -31.85 -25.73 -50.19
#